data_2eb37117540b742f147cc0b83590c80b
#
_entry.id   2eb37117540b742f147cc0b83590c80b
#
_cell.length_a   1.000
_cell.length_b   1.000
_cell.length_c   1.000
_cell.angle_alpha   90.00
_cell.angle_beta   90.00
_cell.angle_gamma   90.00
#
_symmetry.space_group_name_H-M   'P 1'
#
loop_
_entity.id
_entity.type
_entity.pdbx_description
1 polymer ?
#
loop_
_entity_poly.entity_id
_entity_poly.type
_entity_poly.pdbx_seq_one_letter_code
_entity_poly.pdbx_strand_id
1 'polypeptide(L)'
;MRKLLLTVAAGVISVSLFAQTAVTAKPHNKAEMMAKFKNAKAVPYQPQVNADLNGTPLNTNTFYAKSGARTGESIGITGYPLMSNSASYDRVRVYDDGAISAIWTGSTVADGSWADRGSFYNHNDGASWGPAPTARVETVRTGFPELLTVMDHEVVIAHDGTNQRLFANASIGGTTWTELPTSGMHHGLWPRAYCPAGTDDIYLVSPNASPVVTINFSRSDDGGATWTVLNDVLPLDSTNCFGALSADAYQIAVDGSNVYILYGTSWTDLVLLTSTSNGDPGSWTITTIINTGFCNYQGDLDQTSDVTGDGIADTVETTDGFHEMVLDDAGVVHVWSGYYWLLDDDPATEGWSYFPSLYGLWYWNSTMAAESPMWIDLLVDWDDSGDAFDGIGADLGMYDGVTFTSMPTAAIDEDAGRIYLAYTMPIEYTDYFDDPTVAEAQSFRDLFGVYSDDMGLSWSAPVNMTYTAHDNQEVSFPYAFDRFLNGCMYTIWHQDDEPGTALDVGQVAADVNSIANMQFRCFDEARFNPYPPTAEYDYTPDGTTGLVNFTNLSVDADTYSWDFGDGGSSTAKNPAHVYATSGVFNVCLTAMNKYDDDNACKVIDITVGVVDYALGQALSVYPTPASTNVTVEVNGNFGTLYAEVYNALGERVINTTAFNGSVNFDVTALSAGNYIVKVATVDGKYTSRQISVSK
;
A
#
# COMPACT_ATOMS: atom_id res chain seq x y z
N MET A 1 41.23 -55.85 -4.64
CA MET A 1 40.36 -54.75 -5.18
C MET A 1 39.33 -54.40 -4.14
N ARG A 2 39.65 -53.42 -3.29
CA ARG A 2 38.76 -52.96 -2.23
C ARG A 2 37.95 -51.78 -2.80
N LYS A 3 36.61 -51.88 -2.84
CA LYS A 3 35.70 -50.80 -3.12
C LYS A 3 35.50 -49.94 -1.86
N LEU A 4 35.89 -48.71 -1.93
CA LEU A 4 35.62 -47.68 -0.92
C LEU A 4 34.17 -47.19 -1.11
N LEU A 5 33.31 -47.47 -0.12
CA LEU A 5 31.98 -46.83 -0.06
C LEU A 5 32.16 -45.46 0.58
N LEU A 6 31.89 -44.39 -0.19
CA LEU A 6 31.67 -43.07 0.34
C LEU A 6 30.19 -42.99 0.74
N THR A 7 29.90 -42.87 2.02
CA THR A 7 28.57 -42.55 2.54
C THR A 7 28.46 -41.02 2.55
N VAL A 8 27.71 -40.47 1.61
CA VAL A 8 27.28 -39.07 1.62
C VAL A 8 26.07 -38.99 2.52
N ALA A 9 26.23 -38.39 3.70
CA ALA A 9 25.12 -38.03 4.57
C ALA A 9 24.42 -36.82 3.90
N ALA A 10 23.32 -37.11 3.24
CA ALA A 10 22.38 -36.04 2.82
C ALA A 10 21.65 -35.56 4.08
N GLY A 11 22.03 -34.39 4.56
CA GLY A 11 21.22 -33.63 5.51
C GLY A 11 19.95 -33.21 4.78
N VAL A 12 18.83 -33.83 5.15
CA VAL A 12 17.50 -33.36 4.74
C VAL A 12 17.24 -32.11 5.57
N ILE A 13 17.49 -30.94 4.98
CA ILE A 13 16.90 -29.69 5.46
C ILE A 13 15.42 -29.83 5.13
N SER A 14 14.60 -30.15 6.12
CA SER A 14 13.16 -30.03 6.00
C SER A 14 12.84 -28.52 5.99
N VAL A 15 12.83 -27.91 4.83
CA VAL A 15 12.12 -26.65 4.60
C VAL A 15 10.65 -27.04 4.75
N SER A 16 10.06 -26.72 5.88
CA SER A 16 8.60 -26.71 6.04
C SER A 16 8.07 -25.56 5.20
N LEU A 17 7.81 -25.82 3.94
CA LEU A 17 6.90 -24.98 3.16
C LEU A 17 5.53 -25.12 3.84
N PHE A 18 5.15 -24.13 4.63
CA PHE A 18 3.75 -23.86 4.88
C PHE A 18 3.19 -23.34 3.58
N ALA A 19 2.63 -24.24 2.77
CA ALA A 19 1.84 -23.85 1.62
C ALA A 19 0.63 -23.09 2.16
N GLN A 20 0.65 -21.77 2.06
CA GLN A 20 -0.59 -21.00 2.19
C GLN A 20 -1.57 -21.58 1.18
N THR A 21 -2.76 -21.89 1.65
CA THR A 21 -3.82 -22.42 0.78
C THR A 21 -4.21 -21.31 -0.19
N ALA A 22 -3.99 -21.54 -1.49
CA ALA A 22 -4.47 -20.64 -2.53
C ALA A 22 -5.97 -20.40 -2.35
N VAL A 23 -6.38 -19.13 -2.48
CA VAL A 23 -7.78 -18.77 -2.47
C VAL A 23 -8.39 -19.18 -3.80
N THR A 24 -9.41 -20.00 -3.80
CA THR A 24 -10.10 -20.44 -5.02
C THR A 24 -11.26 -19.51 -5.28
N ALA A 25 -11.31 -18.90 -6.46
CA ALA A 25 -12.51 -18.21 -6.94
C ALA A 25 -13.66 -19.24 -7.08
N LYS A 26 -14.80 -18.92 -6.49
CA LYS A 26 -15.94 -19.86 -6.42
C LYS A 26 -17.07 -19.36 -7.29
N PRO A 27 -17.79 -20.27 -8.01
CA PRO A 27 -19.05 -19.91 -8.62
C PRO A 27 -19.98 -19.29 -7.56
N HIS A 28 -20.66 -18.22 -7.93
CA HIS A 28 -21.56 -17.51 -7.03
C HIS A 28 -22.70 -18.42 -6.57
N ASN A 29 -22.97 -18.42 -5.27
CA ASN A 29 -24.09 -19.11 -4.65
C ASN A 29 -24.71 -18.19 -3.59
N LYS A 30 -25.76 -17.48 -3.96
CA LYS A 30 -26.46 -16.52 -3.09
C LYS A 30 -26.77 -17.09 -1.71
N ALA A 31 -27.28 -18.34 -1.62
CA ALA A 31 -27.61 -18.95 -0.33
C ALA A 31 -26.38 -19.17 0.57
N GLU A 32 -25.22 -19.50 -0.02
CA GLU A 32 -23.96 -19.63 0.70
C GLU A 32 -23.48 -18.26 1.22
N MET A 33 -23.55 -17.22 0.38
CA MET A 33 -23.19 -15.86 0.74
C MET A 33 -24.09 -15.32 1.85
N MET A 34 -25.41 -15.48 1.75
CA MET A 34 -26.35 -15.12 2.82
C MET A 34 -26.05 -15.85 4.13
N ALA A 35 -25.63 -17.11 4.07
CA ALA A 35 -25.23 -17.85 5.27
C ALA A 35 -23.90 -17.33 5.86
N LYS A 36 -22.94 -16.95 5.02
CA LYS A 36 -21.65 -16.38 5.42
C LYS A 36 -21.83 -15.01 6.07
N PHE A 37 -22.59 -14.14 5.46
CA PHE A 37 -22.81 -12.76 5.92
C PHE A 37 -24.07 -12.56 6.78
N LYS A 38 -24.64 -13.62 7.33
CA LYS A 38 -25.89 -13.56 8.14
C LYS A 38 -25.86 -12.61 9.33
N ASN A 39 -24.70 -12.23 9.81
CA ASN A 39 -24.51 -11.30 10.92
C ASN A 39 -24.12 -9.88 10.45
N ALA A 40 -23.94 -9.66 9.15
CA ALA A 40 -23.66 -8.33 8.62
C ALA A 40 -24.81 -7.37 8.97
N LYS A 41 -24.45 -6.13 9.31
CA LYS A 41 -25.40 -5.09 9.69
C LYS A 41 -25.55 -4.10 8.56
N ALA A 42 -26.78 -3.76 8.22
CA ALA A 42 -27.08 -2.68 7.31
C ALA A 42 -26.83 -1.33 7.99
N VAL A 43 -26.28 -0.37 7.23
CA VAL A 43 -26.05 1.02 7.63
C VAL A 43 -26.83 1.90 6.65
N PRO A 44 -27.56 2.92 7.13
CA PRO A 44 -28.27 3.84 6.24
C PRO A 44 -27.29 4.61 5.37
N TYR A 45 -27.60 4.67 4.09
CA TYR A 45 -26.86 5.48 3.13
C TYR A 45 -27.06 6.97 3.42
N GLN A 46 -25.95 7.73 3.42
CA GLN A 46 -25.98 9.17 3.53
C GLN A 46 -25.59 9.75 2.16
N PRO A 47 -26.50 10.43 1.45
CA PRO A 47 -26.18 10.95 0.13
C PRO A 47 -25.08 11.99 0.20
N GLN A 48 -24.12 11.93 -0.71
CA GLN A 48 -23.09 12.95 -0.85
C GLN A 48 -23.74 14.32 -1.16
N VAL A 49 -23.56 15.28 -0.31
CA VAL A 49 -23.92 16.66 -0.57
C VAL A 49 -22.67 17.37 -1.05
N ASN A 50 -22.69 17.93 -2.28
CA ASN A 50 -21.73 18.95 -2.69
C ASN A 50 -21.89 20.16 -1.77
N ALA A 51 -21.42 20.06 -0.54
CA ALA A 51 -21.44 21.18 0.37
C ALA A 51 -20.35 22.17 -0.05
N ASP A 52 -20.73 23.43 -0.17
CA ASP A 52 -19.77 24.52 -0.12
C ASP A 52 -19.15 24.52 1.29
N LEU A 53 -18.03 23.82 1.43
CA LEU A 53 -17.35 23.63 2.70
C LEU A 53 -16.62 24.93 3.07
N ASN A 54 -17.22 25.74 3.91
CA ASN A 54 -16.61 26.90 4.55
C ASN A 54 -16.05 26.49 5.91
N GLY A 55 -15.02 25.66 5.95
CA GLY A 55 -14.33 25.26 7.18
C GLY A 55 -13.15 26.17 7.53
N THR A 56 -12.87 26.32 8.81
CA THR A 56 -11.72 27.07 9.33
C THR A 56 -10.47 26.18 9.23
N PRO A 57 -9.31 26.68 8.73
CA PRO A 57 -8.12 25.86 8.55
C PRO A 57 -7.63 25.25 9.87
N LEU A 58 -7.49 23.95 9.92
CA LEU A 58 -6.75 23.25 10.97
C LEU A 58 -5.28 23.08 10.53
N ASN A 59 -4.44 23.32 11.47
CA ASN A 59 -3.00 23.30 11.57
C ASN A 59 -2.21 22.53 10.47
N THR A 60 -1.40 23.24 9.70
CA THR A 60 -0.44 22.69 8.76
C THR A 60 0.69 21.94 9.49
N ASN A 61 0.52 20.66 9.72
CA ASN A 61 1.62 19.80 10.11
C ASN A 61 2.37 19.35 8.87
N THR A 62 3.62 19.75 8.78
CA THR A 62 4.56 19.27 7.75
C THR A 62 4.90 17.81 8.07
N PHE A 63 4.33 16.88 7.31
CA PHE A 63 4.64 15.47 7.44
C PHE A 63 5.99 15.15 6.80
N TYR A 64 6.89 14.58 7.60
CA TYR A 64 8.08 13.90 7.09
C TYR A 64 7.69 12.43 6.88
N ALA A 65 7.66 11.99 5.63
CA ALA A 65 7.57 10.57 5.32
C ALA A 65 8.70 9.83 6.05
N LYS A 66 8.35 8.97 7.00
CA LYS A 66 9.32 8.01 7.53
C LYS A 66 9.67 7.06 6.40
N SER A 67 10.89 7.16 5.89
CA SER A 67 11.42 6.32 4.83
C SER A 67 11.53 4.87 5.31
N GLY A 68 10.48 4.10 5.12
CA GLY A 68 10.53 2.65 5.16
C GLY A 68 10.50 2.10 3.73
N ALA A 69 11.14 0.96 3.50
CA ALA A 69 11.25 0.32 2.18
C ALA A 69 9.88 -0.09 1.54
N ARG A 70 8.76 0.26 2.16
CA ARG A 70 7.38 -0.11 1.78
C ARG A 70 6.52 1.06 1.32
N THR A 71 6.93 2.31 1.56
CA THR A 71 6.24 3.49 1.05
C THR A 71 6.56 3.71 -0.42
N GLY A 72 5.61 4.30 -1.17
CA GLY A 72 5.84 4.75 -2.53
C GLY A 72 6.83 5.91 -2.60
N GLU A 73 7.18 6.31 -3.81
CA GLU A 73 7.86 7.57 -4.09
C GLU A 73 6.80 8.66 -4.30
N SER A 74 6.89 9.78 -3.59
CA SER A 74 5.97 10.90 -3.79
C SER A 74 6.27 11.57 -5.13
N ILE A 75 5.30 11.54 -6.04
CA ILE A 75 5.40 12.16 -7.38
C ILE A 75 4.71 13.51 -7.46
N GLY A 76 4.00 13.91 -6.41
CA GLY A 76 3.30 15.18 -6.30
C GLY A 76 2.37 15.22 -5.11
N ILE A 77 1.57 16.26 -5.06
CA ILE A 77 0.60 16.48 -3.98
C ILE A 77 -0.78 16.81 -4.56
N THR A 78 -1.80 16.68 -3.73
CA THR A 78 -3.13 17.21 -4.00
C THR A 78 -3.83 17.61 -2.71
N GLY A 79 -4.47 18.78 -2.71
CA GLY A 79 -5.43 19.20 -1.70
C GLY A 79 -6.87 18.83 -2.08
N TYR A 80 -7.08 18.14 -3.23
CA TYR A 80 -8.40 17.66 -3.63
C TYR A 80 -8.55 16.19 -3.21
N PRO A 81 -9.53 15.87 -2.36
CA PRO A 81 -9.57 14.58 -1.67
C PRO A 81 -10.06 13.41 -2.53
N LEU A 82 -10.66 13.68 -3.69
CA LEU A 82 -11.31 12.67 -4.50
C LEU A 82 -10.59 12.46 -5.83
N MET A 83 -10.10 11.26 -6.07
CA MET A 83 -9.48 10.91 -7.36
C MET A 83 -10.52 10.46 -8.39
N SER A 84 -11.57 9.78 -7.96
CA SER A 84 -12.67 9.30 -8.78
C SER A 84 -13.94 9.18 -7.92
N ASN A 85 -15.13 9.24 -8.54
CA ASN A 85 -16.38 8.96 -7.83
C ASN A 85 -16.68 7.44 -7.80
N SER A 86 -16.00 6.66 -8.63
CA SER A 86 -16.11 5.20 -8.74
C SER A 86 -14.74 4.66 -9.18
N ALA A 87 -14.66 3.86 -10.23
CA ALA A 87 -13.40 3.32 -10.74
C ALA A 87 -12.37 4.40 -11.10
N SER A 88 -11.13 4.24 -10.67
CA SER A 88 -9.98 4.99 -11.21
C SER A 88 -9.55 4.33 -12.52
N TYR A 89 -9.15 5.12 -13.52
CA TYR A 89 -8.80 4.58 -14.82
C TYR A 89 -7.80 5.49 -15.56
N ASP A 90 -6.91 4.88 -16.34
CA ASP A 90 -5.96 5.54 -17.26
C ASP A 90 -5.18 6.74 -16.68
N ARG A 91 -4.58 6.52 -15.50
CA ARG A 91 -3.82 7.53 -14.75
C ARG A 91 -2.31 7.38 -14.87
N VAL A 92 -1.83 6.23 -15.36
CA VAL A 92 -0.40 5.92 -15.54
C VAL A 92 -0.17 5.40 -16.94
N ARG A 93 0.91 5.83 -17.57
CA ARG A 93 1.43 5.30 -18.82
C ARG A 93 2.87 4.87 -18.65
N VAL A 94 3.19 3.69 -19.16
CA VAL A 94 4.54 3.14 -19.17
C VAL A 94 4.98 2.99 -20.64
N TYR A 95 6.18 3.44 -20.93
CA TYR A 95 6.73 3.48 -22.29
C TYR A 95 7.86 2.47 -22.47
N ASP A 96 8.10 2.06 -23.72
CA ASP A 96 9.11 1.05 -24.08
C ASP A 96 10.54 1.41 -23.67
N ASP A 97 10.84 2.69 -23.54
CA ASP A 97 12.15 3.19 -23.11
C ASP A 97 12.29 3.26 -21.57
N GLY A 98 11.27 2.84 -20.83
CA GLY A 98 11.23 2.84 -19.39
C GLY A 98 10.75 4.16 -18.78
N ALA A 99 10.37 5.13 -19.60
CA ALA A 99 9.74 6.35 -19.11
C ALA A 99 8.31 6.06 -18.58
N ILE A 100 7.83 6.91 -17.68
CA ILE A 100 6.51 6.76 -17.07
C ILE A 100 5.86 8.13 -16.96
N SER A 101 4.60 8.23 -17.32
CA SER A 101 3.80 9.43 -17.09
C SER A 101 2.65 9.13 -16.15
N ALA A 102 2.33 10.07 -15.26
CA ALA A 102 1.22 9.96 -14.32
C ALA A 102 0.41 11.26 -14.27
N ILE A 103 -0.91 11.09 -14.06
CA ILE A 103 -1.86 12.20 -13.97
C ILE A 103 -2.85 11.97 -12.85
N TRP A 104 -3.30 13.04 -12.21
CA TRP A 104 -4.32 13.00 -11.16
C TRP A 104 -5.13 14.28 -11.07
N THR A 105 -6.27 14.23 -10.38
CA THR A 105 -6.99 15.44 -10.01
C THR A 105 -6.21 16.12 -8.87
N GLY A 106 -5.62 17.27 -9.15
CA GLY A 106 -4.74 17.98 -8.23
C GLY A 106 -5.24 19.36 -7.87
N SER A 107 -4.84 19.82 -6.69
CA SER A 107 -4.94 21.19 -6.21
C SER A 107 -3.77 21.46 -5.28
N THR A 108 -3.18 22.65 -5.30
CA THR A 108 -2.12 23.03 -4.36
C THR A 108 -2.69 23.56 -3.04
N VAL A 109 -4.00 23.71 -2.95
CA VAL A 109 -4.71 24.22 -1.77
C VAL A 109 -5.76 23.21 -1.32
N ALA A 110 -5.84 23.01 0.00
CA ALA A 110 -6.84 22.22 0.68
C ALA A 110 -7.75 23.17 1.49
N ASP A 111 -8.57 23.97 0.80
CA ASP A 111 -9.39 25.03 1.42
C ASP A 111 -10.88 24.89 1.11
N GLY A 112 -11.29 23.73 0.58
CA GLY A 112 -12.66 23.46 0.15
C GLY A 112 -13.09 24.19 -1.12
N SER A 113 -12.39 25.25 -1.56
CA SER A 113 -12.69 25.93 -2.81
C SER A 113 -11.99 25.28 -4.00
N TRP A 114 -10.78 24.75 -3.75
CA TRP A 114 -9.90 24.14 -4.76
C TRP A 114 -9.87 24.95 -6.06
N ALA A 115 -9.62 26.24 -5.94
CA ALA A 115 -9.72 27.18 -7.07
C ALA A 115 -8.75 26.86 -8.21
N ASP A 116 -7.62 26.24 -7.89
CA ASP A 116 -6.60 25.79 -8.83
C ASP A 116 -6.77 24.31 -9.28
N ARG A 117 -7.87 23.64 -8.89
CA ARG A 117 -8.12 22.24 -9.26
C ARG A 117 -7.99 22.01 -10.76
N GLY A 118 -7.35 20.90 -11.13
CA GLY A 118 -7.20 20.47 -12.51
C GLY A 118 -6.37 19.21 -12.63
N SER A 119 -5.88 18.94 -13.82
CA SER A 119 -5.00 17.80 -14.11
C SER A 119 -3.57 18.13 -13.72
N PHE A 120 -3.04 17.46 -12.69
CA PHE A 120 -1.65 17.54 -12.30
C PHE A 120 -0.91 16.38 -12.95
N TYR A 121 0.15 16.70 -13.66
CA TYR A 121 0.92 15.76 -14.49
C TYR A 121 2.37 15.72 -14.04
N ASN A 122 2.94 14.53 -13.94
CA ASN A 122 4.37 14.33 -13.76
C ASN A 122 4.91 13.24 -14.69
N HIS A 123 6.18 13.34 -15.02
CA HIS A 123 6.87 12.43 -15.92
C HIS A 123 8.19 11.96 -15.32
N ASN A 124 8.47 10.65 -15.43
CA ASN A 124 9.72 10.01 -15.13
C ASN A 124 10.42 9.69 -16.46
N ASP A 125 11.63 10.16 -16.65
CA ASP A 125 12.42 10.00 -17.86
C ASP A 125 13.13 8.64 -18.00
N GLY A 126 12.71 7.66 -17.20
CA GLY A 126 13.35 6.35 -17.07
C GLY A 126 14.44 6.31 -15.99
N ALA A 127 14.80 7.45 -15.40
CA ALA A 127 15.81 7.56 -14.35
C ALA A 127 15.24 8.18 -13.06
N SER A 128 14.39 9.21 -13.19
CA SER A 128 13.81 9.92 -12.07
C SER A 128 12.54 10.66 -12.46
N TRP A 129 11.66 10.85 -11.48
CA TRP A 129 10.52 11.75 -11.63
C TRP A 129 10.95 13.20 -11.76
N GLY A 130 10.23 13.96 -12.56
CA GLY A 130 10.32 15.41 -12.60
C GLY A 130 9.93 16.05 -11.26
N PRO A 131 10.15 17.36 -11.08
CA PRO A 131 9.72 18.06 -9.89
C PRO A 131 8.19 17.96 -9.74
N ALA A 132 7.71 17.88 -8.49
CA ALA A 132 6.28 17.88 -8.20
C ALA A 132 5.56 19.03 -8.91
N PRO A 133 4.46 18.77 -9.64
CA PRO A 133 3.74 19.80 -10.35
C PRO A 133 3.13 20.82 -9.39
N THR A 134 3.18 22.10 -9.77
CA THR A 134 2.63 23.21 -8.97
C THR A 134 1.49 23.92 -9.68
N ALA A 135 1.07 23.40 -10.82
CA ALA A 135 -0.02 23.93 -11.64
C ALA A 135 -0.67 22.82 -12.46
N ARG A 136 -1.91 23.02 -12.79
CA ARG A 136 -2.66 22.15 -13.70
C ARG A 136 -2.22 22.31 -15.16
N VAL A 137 -2.47 21.27 -15.95
CA VAL A 137 -2.28 21.25 -17.41
C VAL A 137 -3.16 22.32 -18.10
N GLU A 138 -4.38 22.45 -17.66
CA GLU A 138 -5.41 23.28 -18.30
C GLU A 138 -5.31 24.76 -17.89
N THR A 139 -5.84 25.63 -18.74
CA THR A 139 -5.95 27.04 -18.44
C THR A 139 -7.18 27.40 -17.59
N VAL A 140 -8.13 26.46 -17.45
CA VAL A 140 -9.37 26.59 -16.68
C VAL A 140 -9.42 25.53 -15.58
N ARG A 141 -10.33 25.69 -14.61
CA ARG A 141 -10.57 24.68 -13.57
C ARG A 141 -11.19 23.44 -14.19
N THR A 142 -10.59 22.28 -13.95
CA THR A 142 -11.04 20.98 -14.45
C THR A 142 -10.94 19.93 -13.34
N GLY A 143 -11.18 18.68 -13.69
CA GLY A 143 -10.95 17.52 -12.81
C GLY A 143 -11.24 16.20 -13.51
N PHE A 144 -10.91 15.11 -12.83
CA PHE A 144 -11.12 13.74 -13.29
C PHE A 144 -10.45 13.45 -14.64
N PRO A 145 -9.12 13.68 -14.74
CA PRO A 145 -8.39 13.51 -15.99
C PRO A 145 -8.16 12.05 -16.36
N GLU A 146 -8.02 11.84 -17.67
CA GLU A 146 -7.46 10.65 -18.29
C GLU A 146 -6.19 11.02 -19.05
N LEU A 147 -5.22 10.11 -19.10
CA LEU A 147 -3.97 10.29 -19.84
C LEU A 147 -3.89 9.26 -20.97
N LEU A 148 -3.85 9.71 -22.20
CA LEU A 148 -3.69 8.87 -23.37
C LEU A 148 -2.31 9.05 -23.99
N THR A 149 -1.78 7.98 -24.56
CA THR A 149 -0.66 8.04 -25.52
C THR A 149 -1.22 7.97 -26.92
N VAL A 150 -1.07 9.05 -27.70
CA VAL A 150 -1.52 9.16 -29.07
C VAL A 150 -0.30 9.26 -29.97
N MET A 151 0.03 8.18 -30.69
CA MET A 151 1.26 8.08 -31.47
C MET A 151 2.52 8.34 -30.62
N ASP A 152 3.15 9.51 -30.76
CA ASP A 152 4.40 9.93 -30.11
C ASP A 152 4.22 11.08 -29.10
N HIS A 153 2.99 11.38 -28.73
CA HIS A 153 2.66 12.45 -27.78
C HIS A 153 1.53 12.02 -26.82
N GLU A 154 1.23 12.86 -25.86
CA GLU A 154 0.20 12.58 -24.84
C GLU A 154 -0.98 13.51 -25.00
N VAL A 155 -2.16 12.99 -24.71
CA VAL A 155 -3.41 13.74 -24.65
C VAL A 155 -4.05 13.57 -23.27
N VAL A 156 -4.34 14.69 -22.62
CA VAL A 156 -5.12 14.75 -21.38
C VAL A 156 -6.56 15.08 -21.73
N ILE A 157 -7.47 14.29 -21.19
CA ILE A 157 -8.92 14.53 -21.30
C ILE A 157 -9.46 14.75 -19.88
N ALA A 158 -10.19 15.85 -19.69
CA ALA A 158 -10.81 16.21 -18.43
C ALA A 158 -12.13 16.94 -18.65
N HIS A 159 -12.86 17.33 -17.60
CA HIS A 159 -14.03 18.18 -17.72
C HIS A 159 -13.94 19.45 -16.86
N ASP A 160 -14.57 20.53 -17.30
CA ASP A 160 -14.61 21.83 -16.59
C ASP A 160 -15.89 22.01 -15.75
N GLY A 161 -16.66 20.94 -15.52
CA GLY A 161 -17.95 20.97 -14.86
C GLY A 161 -19.13 21.22 -15.81
N THR A 162 -18.84 21.50 -17.09
CA THR A 162 -19.84 21.70 -18.14
C THR A 162 -19.48 20.99 -19.44
N ASN A 163 -18.20 21.08 -19.85
CA ASN A 163 -17.70 20.53 -21.09
C ASN A 163 -16.49 19.64 -20.88
N GLN A 164 -16.29 18.74 -21.81
CA GLN A 164 -15.03 18.04 -21.98
C GLN A 164 -13.95 18.98 -22.50
N ARG A 165 -12.72 18.76 -22.04
CA ARG A 165 -11.52 19.50 -22.43
C ARG A 165 -10.43 18.49 -22.80
N LEU A 166 -9.81 18.70 -23.95
CA LEU A 166 -8.72 17.88 -24.45
C LEU A 166 -7.49 18.77 -24.62
N PHE A 167 -6.34 18.29 -24.15
CA PHE A 167 -5.06 18.98 -24.23
C PHE A 167 -3.99 18.01 -24.70
N ALA A 168 -3.27 18.37 -25.77
CA ALA A 168 -2.16 17.60 -26.29
C ALA A 168 -0.83 18.30 -25.99
N ASN A 169 0.20 17.53 -25.62
CA ASN A 169 1.58 18.01 -25.65
C ASN A 169 2.23 17.71 -27.01
N ALA A 170 3.48 18.14 -27.21
CA ALA A 170 4.18 17.94 -28.49
C ALA A 170 5.00 16.64 -28.52
N SER A 171 5.17 15.98 -27.40
CA SER A 171 5.93 14.73 -27.24
C SER A 171 5.68 14.16 -25.85
N ILE A 172 5.88 12.87 -25.66
CA ILE A 172 5.87 12.21 -24.36
C ILE A 172 6.79 12.96 -23.39
N GLY A 173 6.31 13.21 -22.16
CA GLY A 173 7.01 14.01 -21.15
C GLY A 173 7.03 15.51 -21.41
N GLY A 174 6.36 15.99 -22.47
CA GLY A 174 6.30 17.41 -22.79
C GLY A 174 5.51 18.21 -21.76
N THR A 175 6.00 19.40 -21.41
CA THR A 175 5.37 20.27 -20.39
C THR A 175 4.52 21.38 -20.96
N THR A 176 4.45 21.51 -22.30
CA THR A 176 3.65 22.52 -22.98
C THR A 176 2.43 21.87 -23.64
N TRP A 177 1.26 22.28 -23.20
CA TRP A 177 -0.02 21.71 -23.62
C TRP A 177 -0.81 22.68 -24.49
N THR A 178 -1.44 22.13 -25.49
CA THR A 178 -2.29 22.89 -26.44
C THR A 178 -3.69 22.29 -26.42
N GLU A 179 -4.70 23.13 -26.23
CA GLU A 179 -6.09 22.68 -26.20
C GLU A 179 -6.53 22.25 -27.61
N LEU A 180 -7.13 21.08 -27.72
CA LEU A 180 -7.71 20.54 -28.94
C LEU A 180 -9.17 20.96 -29.07
N PRO A 181 -9.70 21.01 -30.32
CA PRO A 181 -11.08 21.44 -30.55
C PRO A 181 -12.09 20.38 -30.06
N THR A 182 -13.06 20.82 -29.26
CA THR A 182 -14.18 19.98 -28.77
C THR A 182 -15.53 20.41 -29.37
N SER A 183 -15.50 21.08 -30.51
CA SER A 183 -16.70 21.62 -31.17
C SER A 183 -17.67 20.52 -31.57
N GLY A 184 -18.91 20.61 -31.11
CA GLY A 184 -19.97 19.64 -31.36
C GLY A 184 -20.03 18.47 -30.35
N MET A 185 -19.07 18.35 -29.48
CA MET A 185 -19.19 17.41 -28.35
C MET A 185 -20.30 17.86 -27.39
N HIS A 186 -20.99 16.91 -26.80
CA HIS A 186 -21.96 17.20 -25.73
C HIS A 186 -21.33 17.90 -24.55
N HIS A 187 -22.14 18.55 -23.74
CA HIS A 187 -21.79 18.91 -22.37
C HIS A 187 -21.55 17.64 -21.55
N GLY A 188 -20.37 17.04 -21.71
CA GLY A 188 -19.97 15.79 -21.09
C GLY A 188 -19.19 16.02 -19.80
N LEU A 189 -19.55 15.30 -18.77
CA LEU A 189 -18.84 15.26 -17.50
C LEU A 189 -18.07 13.92 -17.41
N TRP A 190 -17.09 13.85 -16.53
CA TRP A 190 -16.37 12.61 -16.20
C TRP A 190 -16.00 11.76 -17.43
N PRO A 191 -15.23 12.25 -18.39
CA PRO A 191 -14.86 11.48 -19.57
C PRO A 191 -13.98 10.28 -19.19
N ARG A 192 -14.18 9.17 -19.92
CA ARG A 192 -13.28 8.03 -19.94
C ARG A 192 -12.88 7.76 -21.38
N ALA A 193 -11.60 7.52 -21.62
CA ALA A 193 -11.09 7.42 -22.98
C ALA A 193 -10.02 6.33 -23.09
N TYR A 194 -9.85 5.82 -24.29
CA TYR A 194 -8.84 4.84 -24.65
C TYR A 194 -8.22 5.19 -26.01
N CYS A 195 -6.92 4.95 -26.13
CA CYS A 195 -6.21 5.04 -27.42
C CYS A 195 -5.38 3.76 -27.59
N PRO A 196 -5.65 2.93 -28.58
CA PRO A 196 -4.83 1.74 -28.85
C PRO A 196 -3.40 2.13 -29.13
N ALA A 197 -2.46 1.36 -28.61
CA ALA A 197 -1.03 1.64 -28.76
C ALA A 197 -0.61 1.78 -30.24
N GLY A 198 0.14 2.85 -30.53
CA GLY A 198 0.65 3.13 -31.88
C GLY A 198 -0.39 3.63 -32.88
N THR A 199 -1.55 4.06 -32.43
CA THR A 199 -2.59 4.68 -33.25
C THR A 199 -2.82 6.15 -32.88
N ASP A 200 -3.59 6.85 -33.68
CA ASP A 200 -4.17 8.17 -33.39
C ASP A 200 -5.69 8.10 -33.13
N ASP A 201 -6.22 6.89 -32.96
CA ASP A 201 -7.62 6.67 -32.66
C ASP A 201 -7.93 6.96 -31.20
N ILE A 202 -8.86 7.88 -30.93
CA ILE A 202 -9.36 8.17 -29.59
C ILE A 202 -10.80 7.70 -29.48
N TYR A 203 -11.06 6.84 -28.50
CA TYR A 203 -12.37 6.34 -28.13
C TYR A 203 -12.78 6.97 -26.81
N LEU A 204 -13.95 7.59 -26.75
CA LEU A 204 -14.39 8.40 -25.62
C LEU A 204 -15.80 8.05 -25.20
N VAL A 205 -15.99 7.86 -23.90
CA VAL A 205 -17.29 7.68 -23.26
C VAL A 205 -17.51 8.77 -22.23
N SER A 206 -18.71 9.34 -22.21
CA SER A 206 -19.08 10.33 -21.19
C SER A 206 -20.60 10.41 -21.02
N PRO A 207 -21.11 10.74 -19.83
CA PRO A 207 -22.52 11.01 -19.65
C PRO A 207 -22.88 12.39 -20.18
N ASN A 208 -24.08 12.49 -20.73
CA ASN A 208 -24.73 13.76 -21.02
C ASN A 208 -25.83 14.01 -19.98
N ALA A 209 -25.72 15.09 -19.25
CA ALA A 209 -26.63 15.39 -18.13
C ALA A 209 -27.88 16.24 -18.52
N SER A 210 -28.04 16.61 -19.79
CA SER A 210 -29.16 17.52 -20.18
C SER A 210 -29.63 17.27 -21.63
N PRO A 211 -30.93 17.15 -21.86
CA PRO A 211 -32.05 17.15 -20.91
C PRO A 211 -32.36 15.78 -20.31
N VAL A 212 -31.76 14.72 -20.80
CA VAL A 212 -31.89 13.33 -20.31
C VAL A 212 -30.50 12.79 -20.03
N VAL A 213 -30.33 12.12 -18.92
CA VAL A 213 -29.05 11.45 -18.60
C VAL A 213 -28.88 10.28 -19.56
N THR A 214 -27.84 10.35 -20.38
CA THR A 214 -27.43 9.30 -21.32
C THR A 214 -25.94 9.10 -21.24
N ILE A 215 -25.45 7.90 -21.54
CA ILE A 215 -24.03 7.67 -21.79
C ILE A 215 -23.81 7.72 -23.29
N ASN A 216 -22.82 8.48 -23.70
CA ASN A 216 -22.52 8.76 -25.08
C ASN A 216 -21.12 8.28 -25.44
N PHE A 217 -21.00 7.76 -26.64
CA PHE A 217 -19.75 7.34 -27.24
C PHE A 217 -19.34 8.29 -28.37
N SER A 218 -18.05 8.58 -28.46
CA SER A 218 -17.46 9.33 -29.56
C SER A 218 -16.13 8.70 -29.97
N ARG A 219 -15.78 8.79 -31.27
CA ARG A 219 -14.52 8.31 -31.83
C ARG A 219 -13.88 9.34 -32.75
N SER A 220 -12.60 9.55 -32.56
CA SER A 220 -11.71 10.29 -33.45
C SER A 220 -10.72 9.33 -34.07
N ASP A 221 -10.44 9.49 -35.36
CA ASP A 221 -9.46 8.70 -36.10
C ASP A 221 -8.26 9.61 -36.52
N ASP A 222 -8.03 10.74 -35.84
CA ASP A 222 -7.01 11.76 -36.15
C ASP A 222 -6.50 12.50 -34.88
N GLY A 223 -6.38 11.80 -33.78
CA GLY A 223 -5.82 12.33 -32.50
C GLY A 223 -6.70 13.40 -31.84
N GLY A 224 -7.99 13.39 -32.07
CA GLY A 224 -8.93 14.36 -31.50
C GLY A 224 -9.10 15.65 -32.32
N ALA A 225 -8.51 15.75 -33.51
CA ALA A 225 -8.69 16.90 -34.36
C ALA A 225 -10.10 16.97 -34.98
N THR A 226 -10.66 15.81 -35.37
CA THR A 226 -12.05 15.63 -35.78
C THR A 226 -12.66 14.37 -35.23
N TRP A 227 -13.99 14.26 -35.23
CA TRP A 227 -14.73 13.14 -34.64
C TRP A 227 -15.60 12.45 -35.70
N THR A 228 -15.28 11.19 -36.02
CA THR A 228 -16.00 10.37 -37.03
C THR A 228 -17.28 9.77 -36.49
N VAL A 229 -17.31 9.45 -35.20
CA VAL A 229 -18.52 9.17 -34.43
C VAL A 229 -18.62 10.24 -33.36
N LEU A 230 -19.75 10.89 -33.23
CA LEU A 230 -19.91 11.98 -32.28
C LEU A 230 -21.23 11.85 -31.53
N ASN A 231 -21.12 11.69 -30.20
CA ASN A 231 -22.25 11.66 -29.29
C ASN A 231 -23.25 10.52 -29.56
N ASP A 232 -22.81 9.37 -30.05
CA ASP A 232 -23.70 8.22 -30.22
C ASP A 232 -24.24 7.76 -28.84
N VAL A 233 -25.55 7.71 -28.71
CA VAL A 233 -26.19 7.33 -27.45
C VAL A 233 -26.11 5.82 -27.30
N LEU A 234 -25.38 5.38 -26.27
CA LEU A 234 -25.30 3.95 -25.93
C LEU A 234 -26.67 3.42 -25.49
N PRO A 235 -26.95 2.12 -25.70
CA PRO A 235 -28.22 1.51 -25.30
C PRO A 235 -28.31 1.28 -23.77
N LEU A 236 -27.93 2.30 -22.99
CA LEU A 236 -27.97 2.37 -21.53
C LEU A 236 -29.00 3.44 -21.15
N ASP A 237 -30.27 3.08 -21.15
CA ASP A 237 -31.36 3.99 -20.86
C ASP A 237 -32.44 3.33 -19.96
N SER A 238 -33.41 4.11 -19.56
CA SER A 238 -34.50 3.61 -18.68
C SER A 238 -35.32 2.48 -19.26
N THR A 239 -35.30 2.25 -20.58
CA THR A 239 -36.02 1.11 -21.20
C THR A 239 -35.23 -0.19 -21.06
N ASN A 240 -33.94 -0.11 -20.80
CA ASN A 240 -33.02 -1.21 -20.56
C ASN A 240 -32.53 -1.23 -19.09
N CYS A 241 -33.28 -0.67 -18.16
CA CYS A 241 -33.02 -0.69 -16.73
C CYS A 241 -31.77 0.12 -16.26
N PHE A 242 -31.38 1.17 -17.00
CA PHE A 242 -30.25 2.04 -16.67
C PHE A 242 -30.68 3.48 -16.40
N GLY A 243 -31.71 3.69 -15.61
CA GLY A 243 -32.23 5.03 -15.31
C GLY A 243 -31.38 5.88 -14.37
N ALA A 244 -30.51 5.25 -13.58
CA ALA A 244 -29.65 5.92 -12.61
C ALA A 244 -28.18 5.87 -13.08
N LEU A 245 -27.78 6.82 -13.93
CA LEU A 245 -26.40 6.92 -14.39
C LEU A 245 -25.55 7.64 -13.36
N SER A 246 -24.44 7.03 -12.97
CA SER A 246 -23.49 7.60 -12.01
C SER A 246 -22.20 8.05 -12.69
N ALA A 247 -21.54 8.98 -12.04
CA ALA A 247 -20.23 9.48 -12.42
C ALA A 247 -19.18 8.37 -12.35
N ASP A 248 -18.29 8.31 -13.33
CA ASP A 248 -17.11 7.42 -13.35
C ASP A 248 -17.42 5.91 -13.29
N ALA A 249 -18.68 5.49 -13.39
CA ALA A 249 -19.10 4.09 -13.28
C ALA A 249 -18.95 3.29 -14.58
N TYR A 250 -18.05 3.69 -15.45
CA TYR A 250 -17.78 3.09 -16.76
C TYR A 250 -16.30 3.11 -17.09
N GLN A 251 -15.87 2.13 -17.87
CA GLN A 251 -14.52 2.00 -18.41
C GLN A 251 -14.60 1.63 -19.89
N ILE A 252 -13.54 1.88 -20.66
CA ILE A 252 -13.48 1.57 -22.09
C ILE A 252 -12.13 0.91 -22.41
N ALA A 253 -12.15 -0.14 -23.24
CA ALA A 253 -10.97 -0.76 -23.83
C ALA A 253 -11.23 -1.13 -25.29
N VAL A 254 -10.17 -1.27 -26.09
CA VAL A 254 -10.27 -1.54 -27.52
C VAL A 254 -9.22 -2.56 -27.95
N ASP A 255 -9.65 -3.56 -28.72
CA ASP A 255 -8.79 -4.52 -29.41
C ASP A 255 -9.18 -4.61 -30.89
N GLY A 256 -8.35 -4.09 -31.77
CA GLY A 256 -8.63 -3.99 -33.20
C GLY A 256 -9.93 -3.22 -33.46
N SER A 257 -10.93 -3.89 -34.03
CA SER A 257 -12.28 -3.32 -34.25
C SER A 257 -13.26 -3.57 -33.10
N ASN A 258 -12.84 -4.28 -32.06
CA ASN A 258 -13.68 -4.56 -30.91
C ASN A 258 -13.55 -3.45 -29.89
N VAL A 259 -14.67 -2.85 -29.54
CA VAL A 259 -14.75 -1.84 -28.47
C VAL A 259 -15.57 -2.42 -27.32
N TYR A 260 -15.02 -2.34 -26.13
CA TYR A 260 -15.61 -2.84 -24.91
C TYR A 260 -15.88 -1.66 -23.97
N ILE A 261 -17.08 -1.59 -23.40
CA ILE A 261 -17.45 -0.59 -22.41
C ILE A 261 -18.09 -1.32 -21.24
N LEU A 262 -17.42 -1.27 -20.08
CA LEU A 262 -17.98 -1.73 -18.83
C LEU A 262 -18.83 -0.61 -18.24
N TYR A 263 -20.01 -0.95 -17.70
CA TYR A 263 -20.86 -0.01 -16.99
C TYR A 263 -21.58 -0.71 -15.84
N GLY A 264 -21.64 -0.07 -14.67
CA GLY A 264 -22.45 -0.53 -13.55
C GLY A 264 -22.29 0.36 -12.32
N THR A 265 -23.37 0.48 -11.56
CA THR A 265 -23.42 1.20 -10.28
C THR A 265 -24.03 0.28 -9.23
N SER A 266 -24.06 0.68 -7.98
CA SER A 266 -24.80 -0.07 -6.95
C SER A 266 -26.31 -0.19 -7.25
N TRP A 267 -26.81 0.59 -8.19
CA TRP A 267 -28.25 0.71 -8.54
C TRP A 267 -28.61 0.20 -9.93
N THR A 268 -27.66 -0.34 -10.65
CA THR A 268 -27.88 -0.88 -11.99
C THR A 268 -27.23 -2.24 -12.11
N ASP A 269 -27.60 -3.00 -13.13
CA ASP A 269 -26.83 -4.16 -13.51
C ASP A 269 -25.39 -3.76 -13.84
N LEU A 270 -24.43 -4.64 -13.58
CA LEU A 270 -23.08 -4.55 -14.12
C LEU A 270 -23.07 -5.23 -15.50
N VAL A 271 -22.75 -4.46 -16.53
CA VAL A 271 -22.84 -4.92 -17.92
C VAL A 271 -21.59 -4.61 -18.72
N LEU A 272 -21.28 -5.48 -19.68
CA LEU A 272 -20.30 -5.23 -20.72
C LEU A 272 -21.02 -4.95 -22.06
N LEU A 273 -20.83 -3.75 -22.60
CA LEU A 273 -21.22 -3.45 -23.96
C LEU A 273 -20.06 -3.83 -24.89
N THR A 274 -20.38 -4.47 -26.00
CA THR A 274 -19.39 -4.85 -27.01
C THR A 274 -19.85 -4.41 -28.38
N SER A 275 -18.99 -3.72 -29.13
CA SER A 275 -19.11 -3.48 -30.56
C SER A 275 -17.97 -4.21 -31.28
N THR A 276 -18.24 -4.93 -32.35
CA THR A 276 -17.24 -5.54 -33.23
C THR A 276 -16.98 -4.71 -34.50
N SER A 277 -17.48 -3.48 -34.52
CA SER A 277 -17.48 -2.57 -35.67
C SER A 277 -16.98 -1.19 -35.26
N ASN A 278 -15.91 -1.14 -34.47
CA ASN A 278 -15.25 0.11 -34.08
C ASN A 278 -16.16 1.12 -33.33
N GLY A 279 -17.21 0.63 -32.65
CA GLY A 279 -18.17 1.48 -31.98
C GLY A 279 -19.12 2.21 -32.93
N ASP A 280 -19.31 1.74 -34.17
CA ASP A 280 -20.25 2.34 -35.10
C ASP A 280 -21.68 2.36 -34.52
N PRO A 281 -22.47 3.40 -34.75
CA PRO A 281 -23.82 3.52 -34.22
C PRO A 281 -24.69 2.29 -34.48
N GLY A 282 -25.34 1.78 -33.44
CA GLY A 282 -26.21 0.62 -33.51
C GLY A 282 -25.49 -0.73 -33.57
N SER A 283 -24.18 -0.79 -33.40
CA SER A 283 -23.38 -2.04 -33.38
C SER A 283 -23.27 -2.69 -31.98
N TRP A 284 -23.79 -2.07 -30.95
CA TRP A 284 -23.61 -2.46 -29.57
C TRP A 284 -24.47 -3.67 -29.17
N THR A 285 -23.86 -4.58 -28.45
CA THR A 285 -24.51 -5.70 -27.77
C THR A 285 -24.20 -5.62 -26.26
N ILE A 286 -25.15 -6.06 -25.42
CA ILE A 286 -25.01 -6.01 -23.96
C ILE A 286 -24.88 -7.43 -23.43
N THR A 287 -23.89 -7.66 -22.59
CA THR A 287 -23.74 -8.87 -21.77
C THR A 287 -23.88 -8.48 -20.30
N THR A 288 -24.88 -9.01 -19.60
CA THR A 288 -25.05 -8.78 -18.17
C THR A 288 -24.07 -9.67 -17.40
N ILE A 289 -23.28 -9.05 -16.51
CA ILE A 289 -22.33 -9.72 -15.61
C ILE A 289 -22.99 -9.97 -14.26
N ILE A 290 -23.56 -8.91 -13.66
CA ILE A 290 -24.34 -8.98 -12.41
C ILE A 290 -25.73 -8.46 -12.73
N ASN A 291 -26.74 -9.29 -12.49
CA ASN A 291 -28.14 -8.92 -12.63
C ASN A 291 -28.71 -8.58 -11.25
N THR A 292 -28.97 -7.31 -11.01
CA THR A 292 -29.54 -6.82 -9.75
C THR A 292 -31.03 -7.06 -9.66
N GLY A 293 -31.69 -7.28 -10.80
CA GLY A 293 -33.15 -7.37 -10.90
C GLY A 293 -33.85 -6.02 -10.75
N PHE A 294 -33.09 -4.90 -10.64
CA PHE A 294 -33.67 -3.57 -10.61
C PHE A 294 -33.91 -3.04 -12.02
N CYS A 295 -35.04 -2.43 -12.22
CA CYS A 295 -35.32 -1.67 -13.43
C CYS A 295 -35.68 -0.24 -13.00
N ASN A 296 -34.81 0.71 -13.26
CA ASN A 296 -35.05 2.14 -13.03
C ASN A 296 -35.21 2.52 -11.56
N TYR A 297 -34.12 2.47 -10.81
CA TYR A 297 -34.11 3.09 -9.49
C TYR A 297 -34.58 4.54 -9.54
N GLN A 298 -35.58 4.88 -8.74
CA GLN A 298 -36.25 6.18 -8.74
C GLN A 298 -36.06 6.91 -7.39
N GLY A 299 -35.16 6.46 -6.52
CA GLY A 299 -34.97 7.05 -5.19
C GLY A 299 -35.97 6.61 -4.12
N ASP A 300 -37.00 5.85 -4.51
CA ASP A 300 -37.99 5.26 -3.61
C ASP A 300 -37.97 3.75 -3.84
N LEU A 301 -37.46 3.05 -2.87
CA LEU A 301 -37.05 1.67 -3.01
C LEU A 301 -38.09 0.66 -2.54
N ASP A 302 -39.33 0.77 -2.94
CA ASP A 302 -40.22 -0.39 -2.90
C ASP A 302 -39.64 -1.62 -3.62
N GLN A 303 -38.37 -1.58 -4.05
CA GLN A 303 -37.76 -2.56 -4.95
C GLN A 303 -37.04 -3.68 -4.20
N THR A 304 -36.62 -3.48 -2.95
CA THR A 304 -36.16 -4.57 -2.09
C THR A 304 -37.26 -5.13 -1.18
N SER A 305 -38.54 -4.89 -1.55
CA SER A 305 -39.66 -5.45 -0.84
C SER A 305 -39.56 -6.99 -0.75
N ASP A 306 -40.27 -7.59 0.19
CA ASP A 306 -40.35 -9.03 0.41
C ASP A 306 -40.83 -9.77 -0.86
N VAL A 307 -39.86 -10.01 -1.77
CA VAL A 307 -40.08 -10.77 -3.01
C VAL A 307 -40.24 -12.28 -2.71
N THR A 308 -39.56 -12.73 -1.64
CA THR A 308 -39.64 -14.13 -1.20
C THR A 308 -40.89 -14.45 -0.44
N GLY A 309 -41.61 -13.47 0.11
CA GLY A 309 -42.85 -13.62 0.84
C GLY A 309 -42.67 -14.16 2.25
N ASP A 310 -41.51 -14.03 2.85
CA ASP A 310 -41.19 -14.48 4.21
C ASP A 310 -41.46 -13.44 5.29
N GLY A 311 -41.84 -12.22 4.91
CA GLY A 311 -42.14 -11.12 5.81
C GLY A 311 -40.93 -10.26 6.19
N ILE A 312 -39.81 -10.42 5.50
CA ILE A 312 -38.59 -9.67 5.66
C ILE A 312 -38.22 -9.05 4.31
N ALA A 313 -37.81 -7.78 4.30
CA ALA A 313 -37.31 -7.18 3.06
C ALA A 313 -36.08 -7.91 2.55
N ASP A 314 -36.06 -8.19 1.24
CA ASP A 314 -34.95 -8.88 0.61
C ASP A 314 -33.76 -7.96 0.34
N THR A 315 -32.56 -8.45 0.57
CA THR A 315 -31.34 -7.79 0.13
C THR A 315 -31.08 -8.02 -1.35
N VAL A 316 -30.54 -7.00 -2.01
CA VAL A 316 -30.11 -7.07 -3.40
C VAL A 316 -28.60 -7.10 -3.49
N GLU A 317 -28.07 -8.10 -4.19
CA GLU A 317 -26.65 -8.22 -4.50
C GLU A 317 -26.32 -7.36 -5.71
N THR A 318 -25.25 -6.58 -5.59
CA THR A 318 -24.81 -5.64 -6.63
C THR A 318 -23.30 -5.38 -6.51
N THR A 319 -22.83 -4.30 -7.05
CA THR A 319 -21.45 -3.79 -6.98
C THR A 319 -21.39 -2.49 -6.18
N ASP A 320 -20.24 -2.20 -5.56
CA ASP A 320 -20.00 -0.92 -4.91
C ASP A 320 -19.69 0.23 -5.88
N GLY A 321 -19.63 -0.05 -7.19
CA GLY A 321 -19.31 0.94 -8.23
C GLY A 321 -17.83 1.09 -8.53
N PHE A 322 -16.95 0.51 -7.71
CA PHE A 322 -15.52 0.48 -8.00
C PHE A 322 -15.19 -0.76 -8.82
N HIS A 323 -14.92 -0.56 -10.09
CA HIS A 323 -14.62 -1.61 -11.06
C HIS A 323 -13.21 -1.51 -11.58
N GLU A 324 -12.69 -2.64 -12.03
CA GLU A 324 -11.52 -2.70 -12.88
C GLU A 324 -11.82 -3.58 -14.09
N MET A 325 -11.41 -3.14 -15.27
CA MET A 325 -11.51 -3.89 -16.52
C MET A 325 -10.17 -3.88 -17.23
N VAL A 326 -9.61 -5.05 -17.44
CA VAL A 326 -8.36 -5.23 -18.21
C VAL A 326 -8.61 -6.16 -19.36
N LEU A 327 -8.03 -5.83 -20.51
CA LEU A 327 -8.08 -6.63 -21.75
C LEU A 327 -6.73 -7.33 -21.94
N ASP A 328 -6.73 -8.66 -22.05
CA ASP A 328 -5.53 -9.42 -22.34
C ASP A 328 -5.19 -9.46 -23.85
N ASP A 329 -4.00 -9.93 -24.19
CA ASP A 329 -3.56 -10.05 -25.59
C ASP A 329 -4.32 -11.11 -26.41
N ALA A 330 -5.07 -11.98 -25.75
CA ALA A 330 -5.98 -12.94 -26.40
C ALA A 330 -7.35 -12.32 -26.71
N GLY A 331 -7.60 -11.07 -26.31
CA GLY A 331 -8.86 -10.36 -26.47
C GLY A 331 -9.90 -10.76 -25.43
N VAL A 332 -9.50 -11.35 -24.29
CA VAL A 332 -10.37 -11.66 -23.18
C VAL A 332 -10.48 -10.43 -22.27
N VAL A 333 -11.69 -10.01 -21.99
CA VAL A 333 -11.99 -8.94 -21.03
C VAL A 333 -12.11 -9.54 -19.65
N HIS A 334 -11.29 -9.06 -18.71
CA HIS A 334 -11.33 -9.41 -17.29
C HIS A 334 -11.96 -8.26 -16.51
N VAL A 335 -12.86 -8.58 -15.57
CA VAL A 335 -13.61 -7.59 -14.79
C VAL A 335 -13.57 -7.96 -13.31
N TRP A 336 -13.25 -6.98 -12.47
CA TRP A 336 -13.37 -7.06 -11.01
C TRP A 336 -14.26 -5.94 -10.50
N SER A 337 -14.97 -6.19 -9.40
CA SER A 337 -15.82 -5.19 -8.74
C SER A 337 -16.03 -5.55 -7.27
N GLY A 338 -16.22 -4.54 -6.42
CA GLY A 338 -16.53 -4.75 -5.01
C GLY A 338 -17.86 -5.51 -4.82
N TYR A 339 -17.91 -6.41 -3.84
CA TYR A 339 -19.09 -7.17 -3.48
C TYR A 339 -20.00 -6.37 -2.56
N TYR A 340 -21.23 -6.07 -2.96
CA TYR A 340 -22.08 -5.12 -2.30
C TYR A 340 -23.52 -5.60 -2.16
N TRP A 341 -24.19 -5.22 -1.05
CA TRP A 341 -25.62 -5.46 -0.84
C TRP A 341 -26.35 -4.17 -0.51
N LEU A 342 -27.55 -4.05 -1.05
CA LEU A 342 -28.51 -3.00 -0.74
C LEU A 342 -29.71 -3.56 -0.01
N LEU A 343 -30.29 -2.76 0.89
CA LEU A 343 -31.53 -3.05 1.60
C LEU A 343 -32.37 -1.79 1.69
N ASP A 344 -33.63 -1.88 1.31
CA ASP A 344 -34.67 -0.92 1.67
C ASP A 344 -35.76 -1.68 2.44
N ASP A 345 -35.79 -1.48 3.74
CA ASP A 345 -36.69 -2.15 4.65
C ASP A 345 -37.84 -1.26 5.14
N ASP A 346 -37.89 0.01 4.71
CA ASP A 346 -38.96 0.95 5.10
C ASP A 346 -39.48 1.74 3.89
N PRO A 347 -40.48 1.23 3.18
CA PRO A 347 -41.06 1.94 2.03
C PRO A 347 -41.77 3.26 2.40
N ALA A 348 -41.81 3.63 3.64
CA ALA A 348 -42.42 4.89 4.10
C ALA A 348 -41.42 6.03 4.28
N THR A 349 -40.13 5.74 4.24
CA THR A 349 -39.04 6.72 4.34
C THR A 349 -38.17 6.71 3.08
N GLU A 350 -37.83 7.90 2.56
CA GLU A 350 -36.83 7.98 1.50
C GLU A 350 -35.47 7.56 2.08
N GLY A 351 -34.80 6.63 1.41
CA GLY A 351 -33.47 6.18 1.79
C GLY A 351 -33.28 4.67 1.64
N TRP A 352 -32.08 4.23 1.84
CA TRP A 352 -31.69 2.83 1.75
C TRP A 352 -30.49 2.56 2.68
N SER A 353 -30.22 1.30 2.90
CA SER A 353 -29.11 0.85 3.73
C SER A 353 -28.19 -0.05 2.92
N TYR A 354 -26.92 -0.12 3.31
CA TYR A 354 -25.91 -0.99 2.73
C TYR A 354 -25.12 -1.72 3.83
N PHE A 355 -24.29 -2.66 3.43
CA PHE A 355 -23.57 -3.54 4.34
C PHE A 355 -22.05 -3.33 4.19
N PRO A 356 -21.45 -2.37 4.86
CA PRO A 356 -20.02 -2.03 4.68
C PRO A 356 -19.05 -3.13 5.13
N SER A 357 -19.49 -4.08 5.95
CA SER A 357 -18.69 -5.23 6.40
C SER A 357 -18.65 -6.39 5.40
N LEU A 358 -19.23 -6.24 4.19
CA LEU A 358 -19.05 -7.23 3.15
C LEU A 358 -17.65 -7.14 2.56
N TYR A 359 -17.09 -8.27 2.19
CA TYR A 359 -15.73 -8.37 1.65
C TYR A 359 -15.66 -9.37 0.51
N GLY A 360 -14.52 -9.39 -0.20
CA GLY A 360 -14.32 -10.14 -1.43
C GLY A 360 -14.66 -9.31 -2.66
N LEU A 361 -14.22 -9.77 -3.79
CA LEU A 361 -14.51 -9.15 -5.07
C LEU A 361 -15.29 -10.09 -5.97
N TRP A 362 -16.18 -9.52 -6.75
CA TRP A 362 -16.67 -10.16 -7.96
C TRP A 362 -15.55 -10.28 -8.98
N TYR A 363 -15.46 -11.41 -9.66
CA TYR A 363 -14.61 -11.61 -10.82
C TYR A 363 -15.41 -12.26 -11.95
N TRP A 364 -15.25 -11.73 -13.14
CA TRP A 364 -15.82 -12.29 -14.35
C TRP A 364 -14.86 -12.07 -15.53
N ASN A 365 -14.87 -12.94 -16.53
CA ASN A 365 -14.20 -12.67 -17.78
C ASN A 365 -15.10 -13.05 -18.98
N SER A 366 -14.79 -12.53 -20.16
CA SER A 366 -15.64 -12.65 -21.35
C SER A 366 -15.73 -14.07 -21.91
N THR A 367 -14.99 -15.05 -21.38
CA THR A 367 -15.15 -16.48 -21.70
C THR A 367 -16.18 -17.18 -20.81
N MET A 368 -16.60 -16.53 -19.72
CA MET A 368 -17.60 -17.06 -18.79
C MET A 368 -19.03 -16.82 -19.31
N ALA A 369 -19.98 -17.57 -18.78
CA ALA A 369 -21.38 -17.31 -19.08
C ALA A 369 -21.82 -15.94 -18.51
N ALA A 370 -22.79 -15.31 -19.17
CA ALA A 370 -23.47 -14.15 -18.61
C ALA A 370 -24.09 -14.49 -17.24
N GLU A 371 -24.22 -13.51 -16.37
CA GLU A 371 -24.78 -13.63 -15.01
C GLU A 371 -24.14 -14.75 -14.17
N SER A 372 -22.83 -15.00 -14.40
CA SER A 372 -22.10 -16.08 -13.72
C SER A 372 -20.74 -15.59 -13.19
N PRO A 373 -20.68 -14.44 -12.48
CA PRO A 373 -19.43 -14.00 -11.87
C PRO A 373 -18.99 -14.97 -10.77
N MET A 374 -17.72 -15.00 -10.49
CA MET A 374 -17.13 -15.71 -9.36
C MET A 374 -16.87 -14.73 -8.22
N TRP A 375 -16.90 -15.24 -7.00
CA TRP A 375 -16.53 -14.47 -5.82
C TRP A 375 -15.14 -14.90 -5.34
N ILE A 376 -14.28 -13.90 -5.08
CA ILE A 376 -12.93 -14.09 -4.55
C ILE A 376 -12.93 -13.69 -3.07
N ASP A 377 -12.54 -14.63 -2.18
CA ASP A 377 -12.41 -14.40 -0.75
C ASP A 377 -11.07 -13.71 -0.47
N LEU A 378 -11.09 -12.41 -0.20
CA LEU A 378 -9.89 -11.58 -0.05
C LEU A 378 -9.73 -11.01 1.36
N LEU A 379 -10.47 -11.55 2.34
CA LEU A 379 -10.37 -11.10 3.71
C LEU A 379 -9.03 -11.52 4.34
N VAL A 380 -8.45 -10.61 5.09
CA VAL A 380 -7.28 -10.84 5.92
C VAL A 380 -7.66 -10.56 7.36
N ASP A 381 -7.48 -11.53 8.23
CA ASP A 381 -7.46 -11.39 9.67
C ASP A 381 -6.01 -11.06 10.06
N TRP A 382 -5.79 -9.80 10.46
CA TRP A 382 -4.44 -9.26 10.60
C TRP A 382 -3.69 -9.83 11.81
N ASP A 383 -4.40 -10.07 12.91
CA ASP A 383 -3.83 -10.55 14.17
C ASP A 383 -4.06 -12.04 14.42
N ASP A 384 -4.64 -12.77 13.43
CA ASP A 384 -5.01 -14.19 13.52
C ASP A 384 -5.90 -14.53 14.72
N SER A 385 -6.72 -13.58 15.18
CA SER A 385 -7.67 -13.77 16.29
C SER A 385 -8.82 -14.73 15.94
N GLY A 386 -9.09 -14.87 14.65
CA GLY A 386 -10.25 -15.58 14.09
C GLY A 386 -11.45 -14.68 13.85
N ASP A 387 -11.30 -13.36 14.03
CA ASP A 387 -12.30 -12.33 13.71
C ASP A 387 -11.61 -11.15 13.02
N ALA A 388 -11.58 -11.11 11.73
CA ALA A 388 -10.96 -10.06 10.91
C ALA A 388 -11.66 -8.67 11.02
N PHE A 389 -12.63 -8.54 11.90
CA PHE A 389 -13.35 -7.28 12.17
C PHE A 389 -13.13 -6.76 13.58
N ASP A 390 -12.41 -7.47 14.44
CA ASP A 390 -12.08 -6.93 15.75
C ASP A 390 -11.01 -5.83 15.60
N GLY A 391 -11.10 -4.78 16.43
CA GLY A 391 -10.23 -3.61 16.29
C GLY A 391 -10.43 -2.79 15.02
N ILE A 392 -11.47 -3.05 14.23
CA ILE A 392 -11.88 -2.18 13.13
C ILE A 392 -12.83 -1.11 13.68
N GLY A 393 -12.61 0.15 13.30
CA GLY A 393 -13.47 1.26 13.66
C GLY A 393 -14.93 1.01 13.26
N ALA A 394 -15.87 1.49 14.08
CA ALA A 394 -17.29 1.23 13.88
C ALA A 394 -17.86 1.89 12.62
N ASP A 395 -17.20 2.95 12.14
CA ASP A 395 -17.57 3.65 10.93
C ASP A 395 -16.80 3.11 9.72
N LEU A 396 -17.39 2.10 9.09
CA LEU A 396 -16.90 1.53 7.84
C LEU A 396 -17.46 2.27 6.60
N GLY A 397 -18.34 3.25 6.81
CA GLY A 397 -19.07 3.96 5.77
C GLY A 397 -18.34 5.16 5.16
N MET A 398 -17.09 5.36 5.48
CA MET A 398 -16.33 6.58 5.18
C MET A 398 -16.17 6.91 3.68
N TYR A 399 -16.43 5.99 2.78
CA TYR A 399 -16.35 6.21 1.33
C TYR A 399 -17.72 6.03 0.65
N ASP A 400 -18.78 6.28 1.35
CA ASP A 400 -20.16 6.31 0.87
C ASP A 400 -20.48 5.24 -0.20
N GLY A 401 -20.65 3.98 0.25
CA GLY A 401 -20.94 2.86 -0.62
C GLY A 401 -19.76 1.93 -0.94
N VAL A 402 -18.60 2.14 -0.33
CA VAL A 402 -17.46 1.21 -0.45
C VAL A 402 -17.60 0.05 0.54
N THR A 403 -17.29 -1.16 0.09
CA THR A 403 -17.24 -2.35 0.95
C THR A 403 -15.89 -2.50 1.64
N PHE A 404 -15.78 -3.49 2.54
CA PHE A 404 -14.58 -3.75 3.32
C PHE A 404 -13.35 -3.94 2.41
N THR A 405 -13.48 -4.75 1.35
CA THR A 405 -12.48 -4.89 0.28
C THR A 405 -12.99 -4.26 -1.00
N SER A 406 -12.31 -3.25 -1.52
CA SER A 406 -12.78 -2.44 -2.64
C SER A 406 -11.65 -1.82 -3.45
N MET A 407 -11.99 -0.97 -4.41
CA MET A 407 -11.07 -0.25 -5.27
C MET A 407 -10.05 -1.18 -5.97
N PRO A 408 -10.52 -2.22 -6.68
CA PRO A 408 -9.62 -3.13 -7.40
C PRO A 408 -8.85 -2.37 -8.48
N THR A 409 -7.61 -2.81 -8.71
CA THR A 409 -6.79 -2.44 -9.87
C THR A 409 -5.90 -3.61 -10.26
N ALA A 410 -5.69 -3.85 -11.55
CA ALA A 410 -5.03 -5.06 -12.02
C ALA A 410 -4.01 -4.80 -13.12
N ALA A 411 -3.06 -5.72 -13.26
CA ALA A 411 -2.10 -5.75 -14.36
C ALA A 411 -1.91 -7.21 -14.84
N ILE A 412 -1.77 -7.41 -16.13
CA ILE A 412 -1.55 -8.73 -16.73
C ILE A 412 -0.09 -8.87 -17.20
N ASP A 413 0.56 -9.93 -16.78
CA ASP A 413 1.82 -10.42 -17.33
C ASP A 413 1.48 -11.43 -18.43
N GLU A 414 1.50 -10.97 -19.66
CA GLU A 414 1.17 -11.78 -20.83
C GLU A 414 2.22 -12.90 -21.06
N ASP A 415 3.48 -12.63 -20.76
CA ASP A 415 4.57 -13.58 -20.94
C ASP A 415 4.48 -14.75 -19.95
N ALA A 416 4.08 -14.46 -18.72
CA ALA A 416 3.88 -15.46 -17.66
C ALA A 416 2.48 -16.09 -17.68
N GLY A 417 1.50 -15.47 -18.34
CA GLY A 417 0.08 -15.86 -18.26
C GLY A 417 -0.49 -15.66 -16.85
N ARG A 418 -0.14 -14.55 -16.20
CA ARG A 418 -0.43 -14.25 -14.80
C ARG A 418 -1.17 -12.93 -14.66
N ILE A 419 -2.15 -12.90 -13.77
CA ILE A 419 -2.83 -11.67 -13.37
C ILE A 419 -2.31 -11.25 -12.00
N TYR A 420 -1.98 -9.97 -11.83
CA TYR A 420 -1.74 -9.31 -10.56
C TYR A 420 -2.92 -8.39 -10.26
N LEU A 421 -3.50 -8.53 -9.08
CA LEU A 421 -4.64 -7.74 -8.63
C LEU A 421 -4.30 -7.09 -7.30
N ALA A 422 -4.53 -5.79 -7.20
CA ALA A 422 -4.45 -5.06 -5.95
C ALA A 422 -5.81 -4.47 -5.58
N TYR A 423 -6.07 -4.27 -4.28
CA TYR A 423 -7.32 -3.72 -3.75
C TYR A 423 -7.05 -3.09 -2.39
N THR A 424 -7.95 -2.23 -1.91
CA THR A 424 -7.83 -1.63 -0.57
C THR A 424 -8.66 -2.38 0.47
N MET A 425 -8.17 -2.42 1.70
CA MET A 425 -8.86 -3.00 2.85
C MET A 425 -8.47 -2.24 4.13
N PRO A 426 -9.41 -1.95 5.08
CA PRO A 426 -9.08 -1.38 6.36
C PRO A 426 -8.27 -2.35 7.23
N ILE A 427 -7.43 -1.80 8.10
CA ILE A 427 -6.53 -2.54 8.98
C ILE A 427 -7.02 -2.48 10.42
N GLU A 428 -7.04 -3.61 11.10
CA GLU A 428 -7.38 -3.74 12.52
C GLU A 428 -6.46 -2.87 13.40
N TYR A 429 -7.02 -2.34 14.49
CA TYR A 429 -6.30 -1.53 15.49
C TYR A 429 -5.60 -0.27 14.95
N THR A 430 -6.13 0.28 13.86
CA THR A 430 -5.68 1.56 13.30
C THR A 430 -6.71 2.66 13.51
N ASP A 431 -7.36 2.64 14.68
CA ASP A 431 -8.46 3.55 15.03
C ASP A 431 -8.04 5.02 14.97
N TYR A 432 -8.80 5.79 14.24
CA TYR A 432 -8.68 7.23 14.14
C TYR A 432 -9.97 7.91 14.60
N PHE A 433 -9.85 8.92 15.43
CA PHE A 433 -10.96 9.69 15.96
C PHE A 433 -10.77 11.17 15.63
N ASP A 434 -11.56 11.69 14.71
CA ASP A 434 -11.59 13.12 14.39
C ASP A 434 -12.06 13.98 15.56
N ASP A 435 -13.10 13.51 16.25
CA ASP A 435 -13.69 14.16 17.40
C ASP A 435 -13.72 13.18 18.56
N PRO A 436 -12.97 13.43 19.65
CA PRO A 436 -12.97 12.57 20.83
C PRO A 436 -14.34 12.49 21.53
N THR A 437 -15.34 13.25 21.10
CA THR A 437 -16.72 13.18 21.58
C THR A 437 -17.61 12.27 20.74
N VAL A 438 -17.15 11.81 19.57
CA VAL A 438 -17.83 10.84 18.70
C VAL A 438 -17.35 9.45 19.08
N ALA A 439 -18.29 8.51 19.21
CA ALA A 439 -17.99 7.15 19.67
C ALA A 439 -17.54 6.22 18.52
N GLU A 440 -17.50 6.72 17.31
CA GLU A 440 -17.24 5.94 16.10
C GLU A 440 -15.85 6.28 15.55
N ALA A 441 -14.96 5.30 15.58
CA ALA A 441 -13.63 5.38 15.01
C ALA A 441 -13.67 4.91 13.56
N GLN A 442 -12.79 5.48 12.76
CA GLN A 442 -12.47 5.03 11.40
C GLN A 442 -11.15 4.26 11.42
N SER A 443 -10.96 3.32 10.49
CA SER A 443 -9.70 2.60 10.35
C SER A 443 -9.03 2.94 9.03
N PHE A 444 -7.71 3.13 9.08
CA PHE A 444 -6.90 3.37 7.89
C PHE A 444 -6.89 2.15 6.97
N ARG A 445 -6.86 2.38 5.66
CA ARG A 445 -6.74 1.35 4.62
C ARG A 445 -5.31 1.22 4.12
N ASP A 446 -4.94 -0.01 3.81
CA ASP A 446 -3.73 -0.35 3.05
C ASP A 446 -4.09 -0.96 1.70
N LEU A 447 -3.12 -0.96 0.78
CA LEU A 447 -3.19 -1.69 -0.47
C LEU A 447 -2.78 -3.14 -0.24
N PHE A 448 -3.61 -4.07 -0.66
CA PHE A 448 -3.34 -5.52 -0.67
C PHE A 448 -3.16 -6.01 -2.09
N GLY A 449 -2.35 -7.05 -2.25
CA GLY A 449 -2.10 -7.68 -3.55
C GLY A 449 -2.28 -9.18 -3.51
N VAL A 450 -2.79 -9.72 -4.60
CA VAL A 450 -2.86 -11.16 -4.92
C VAL A 450 -2.47 -11.38 -6.37
N TYR A 451 -2.08 -12.59 -6.72
CA TYR A 451 -1.87 -12.97 -8.11
C TYR A 451 -2.60 -14.27 -8.46
N SER A 452 -2.83 -14.47 -9.75
CA SER A 452 -3.41 -15.69 -10.31
C SER A 452 -2.51 -16.25 -11.42
N ASP A 453 -2.10 -17.51 -11.29
CA ASP A 453 -1.30 -18.24 -12.30
C ASP A 453 -2.16 -18.98 -13.34
N ASP A 454 -3.47 -18.86 -13.26
CA ASP A 454 -4.45 -19.57 -14.09
C ASP A 454 -5.53 -18.64 -14.65
N MET A 455 -5.15 -17.38 -14.87
CA MET A 455 -6.00 -16.34 -15.47
C MET A 455 -7.35 -16.17 -14.74
N GLY A 456 -7.29 -16.13 -13.39
CA GLY A 456 -8.39 -15.75 -12.52
C GLY A 456 -9.19 -16.88 -11.91
N LEU A 457 -8.84 -18.15 -12.14
CA LEU A 457 -9.57 -19.31 -11.55
C LEU A 457 -9.16 -19.55 -10.09
N SER A 458 -7.91 -19.27 -9.73
CA SER A 458 -7.43 -19.31 -8.35
C SER A 458 -6.49 -18.14 -8.07
N TRP A 459 -6.36 -17.77 -6.80
CA TRP A 459 -5.60 -16.61 -6.36
C TRP A 459 -4.66 -16.97 -5.21
N SER A 460 -3.53 -16.30 -5.15
CA SER A 460 -2.63 -16.39 -4.01
C SER A 460 -3.30 -15.87 -2.74
N ALA A 461 -2.70 -16.15 -1.58
CA ALA A 461 -3.10 -15.45 -0.36
C ALA A 461 -2.81 -13.94 -0.49
N PRO A 462 -3.66 -13.08 0.11
CA PRO A 462 -3.46 -11.64 0.10
C PRO A 462 -2.20 -11.24 0.87
N VAL A 463 -1.47 -10.27 0.33
CA VAL A 463 -0.28 -9.65 0.95
C VAL A 463 -0.50 -8.16 1.08
N ASN A 464 -0.22 -7.58 2.25
CA ASN A 464 -0.22 -6.13 2.40
C ASN A 464 0.96 -5.53 1.62
N MET A 465 0.67 -4.62 0.69
CA MET A 465 1.63 -4.04 -0.24
C MET A 465 2.28 -2.77 0.31
N THR A 466 1.59 -2.02 1.16
CA THR A 466 2.00 -0.69 1.62
C THR A 466 2.41 -0.63 3.07
N TYR A 467 1.68 -1.26 3.99
CA TYR A 467 1.95 -1.25 5.44
C TYR A 467 1.98 0.17 6.05
N THR A 468 1.12 1.05 5.58
CA THR A 468 1.13 2.46 5.98
C THR A 468 0.08 2.79 7.03
N ALA A 469 -0.97 1.97 7.16
CA ALA A 469 -2.09 2.19 8.08
C ALA A 469 -1.63 2.30 9.56
N HIS A 470 -0.69 1.48 10.02
CA HIS A 470 -0.12 1.58 11.36
C HIS A 470 0.81 2.79 11.59
N ASP A 471 1.20 3.49 10.52
CA ASP A 471 1.89 4.78 10.60
C ASP A 471 0.91 5.96 10.45
N ASN A 472 -0.39 5.70 10.55
CA ASN A 472 -1.51 6.63 10.35
C ASN A 472 -1.48 7.26 8.95
N GLN A 473 -1.42 6.41 7.94
CA GLN A 473 -1.45 6.83 6.54
C GLN A 473 -2.50 5.99 5.79
N GLU A 474 -3.44 6.67 5.17
CA GLU A 474 -4.50 6.09 4.35
C GLU A 474 -3.99 5.82 2.93
N VAL A 475 -4.39 4.69 2.37
CA VAL A 475 -4.24 4.37 0.95
C VAL A 475 -5.60 4.32 0.28
N SER A 476 -5.84 5.20 -0.67
CA SER A 476 -7.09 5.26 -1.41
C SER A 476 -6.87 5.46 -2.92
N PHE A 477 -7.88 5.12 -3.71
CA PHE A 477 -7.90 5.28 -5.16
C PHE A 477 -6.63 4.77 -5.87
N PRO A 478 -6.20 3.52 -5.63
CA PRO A 478 -5.09 2.96 -6.38
C PRO A 478 -5.46 2.82 -7.85
N TYR A 479 -4.49 3.08 -8.71
CA TYR A 479 -4.57 2.76 -10.13
C TYR A 479 -3.26 2.17 -10.61
N ALA A 480 -3.30 1.02 -11.27
CA ALA A 480 -2.17 0.39 -11.92
C ALA A 480 -2.27 0.53 -13.44
N PHE A 481 -1.13 0.58 -14.11
CA PHE A 481 -1.07 0.33 -15.54
C PHE A 481 -1.48 -1.11 -15.83
N ASP A 482 -2.32 -1.34 -16.81
CA ASP A 482 -2.99 -2.60 -17.12
C ASP A 482 -2.06 -3.76 -17.56
N ARG A 483 -0.78 -3.46 -17.75
CA ARG A 483 0.26 -4.44 -18.09
C ARG A 483 1.33 -4.53 -17.01
N PHE A 484 1.70 -5.76 -16.68
CA PHE A 484 2.87 -6.04 -15.86
C PHE A 484 4.10 -6.04 -16.74
N LEU A 485 4.87 -4.96 -16.73
CA LEU A 485 6.00 -4.75 -17.62
C LEU A 485 7.32 -4.65 -16.84
N ASN A 486 8.42 -5.09 -17.43
CA ASN A 486 9.76 -5.00 -16.84
C ASN A 486 9.83 -5.58 -15.40
N GLY A 487 9.01 -6.59 -15.12
CA GLY A 487 8.91 -7.20 -13.79
C GLY A 487 8.12 -6.40 -12.77
N CYS A 488 7.24 -5.48 -13.19
CA CYS A 488 6.53 -4.54 -12.31
C CYS A 488 5.05 -4.35 -12.64
N MET A 489 4.24 -4.25 -11.60
CA MET A 489 2.94 -3.57 -11.61
C MET A 489 3.15 -2.10 -11.22
N TYR A 490 3.02 -1.20 -12.18
CA TYR A 490 3.25 0.24 -12.00
C TYR A 490 1.99 0.89 -11.45
N THR A 491 2.04 1.31 -10.19
CA THR A 491 0.84 1.76 -9.45
C THR A 491 1.05 3.15 -8.88
N ILE A 492 0.00 3.99 -8.95
CA ILE A 492 -0.12 5.24 -8.19
C ILE A 492 -1.30 5.13 -7.23
N TRP A 493 -1.25 5.89 -6.14
CA TRP A 493 -2.35 6.00 -5.18
C TRP A 493 -2.31 7.32 -4.45
N HIS A 494 -3.44 7.68 -3.88
CA HIS A 494 -3.60 8.79 -2.97
C HIS A 494 -3.23 8.34 -1.57
N GLN A 495 -2.40 9.11 -0.87
CA GLN A 495 -1.95 8.80 0.49
C GLN A 495 -2.00 10.06 1.36
N ASP A 496 -2.72 10.01 2.45
CA ASP A 496 -2.81 11.07 3.46
C ASP A 496 -2.77 10.51 4.88
N ASP A 497 -3.01 11.34 5.87
CA ASP A 497 -2.89 11.03 7.29
C ASP A 497 -4.25 10.99 8.02
N GLU A 498 -5.34 11.04 7.26
CA GLU A 498 -6.71 10.95 7.77
C GLU A 498 -7.48 9.90 6.95
N PRO A 499 -8.23 8.99 7.57
CA PRO A 499 -9.01 8.01 6.84
C PRO A 499 -10.28 8.62 6.27
N GLY A 500 -10.69 8.18 5.07
CA GLY A 500 -11.91 8.62 4.43
C GLY A 500 -11.71 9.65 3.34
N THR A 501 -12.79 10.36 3.00
CA THR A 501 -12.75 11.48 2.07
C THR A 501 -13.52 12.67 2.63
N ALA A 502 -13.07 13.87 2.32
CA ALA A 502 -13.74 15.12 2.73
C ALA A 502 -15.15 15.32 2.16
N LEU A 503 -15.60 14.42 1.31
CA LEU A 503 -16.93 14.48 0.68
C LEU A 503 -17.98 13.65 1.43
N ASP A 504 -17.57 12.98 2.48
CA ASP A 504 -18.45 12.16 3.29
C ASP A 504 -19.42 13.03 4.12
N VAL A 505 -20.73 12.82 3.93
CA VAL A 505 -21.76 13.68 4.53
C VAL A 505 -22.20 13.15 5.86
N GLY A 506 -21.93 13.90 6.90
CA GLY A 506 -22.30 13.57 8.28
C GLY A 506 -21.11 13.29 9.17
N GLN A 507 -19.93 13.12 8.62
CA GLN A 507 -18.67 13.16 9.34
C GLN A 507 -18.23 14.61 9.53
N VAL A 508 -17.58 14.91 10.64
CA VAL A 508 -16.92 16.20 10.80
C VAL A 508 -15.84 16.28 9.72
N ALA A 509 -15.87 17.33 8.92
CA ALA A 509 -15.02 17.52 7.76
C ALA A 509 -13.52 17.56 8.13
N ALA A 510 -12.96 16.43 8.51
CA ALA A 510 -11.57 16.31 8.92
C ALA A 510 -10.64 16.47 7.72
N ASP A 511 -10.93 15.80 6.64
CA ASP A 511 -10.08 15.70 5.46
C ASP A 511 -10.18 16.90 4.49
N VAL A 512 -11.05 17.89 4.74
CA VAL A 512 -11.23 19.06 3.86
C VAL A 512 -9.97 19.92 3.73
N ASN A 513 -9.06 19.82 4.69
CA ASN A 513 -7.90 20.69 4.80
C ASN A 513 -6.57 19.93 4.75
N SER A 514 -6.56 18.62 4.48
CA SER A 514 -5.34 17.87 4.32
C SER A 514 -4.78 17.98 2.91
N ILE A 515 -3.46 17.95 2.81
CA ILE A 515 -2.76 17.83 1.52
C ILE A 515 -2.20 16.42 1.45
N ALA A 516 -2.78 15.63 0.59
CA ALA A 516 -2.34 14.27 0.36
C ALA A 516 -1.13 14.21 -0.60
N ASN A 517 -0.39 13.13 -0.51
CA ASN A 517 0.67 12.79 -1.43
C ASN A 517 0.15 11.84 -2.51
N MET A 518 0.50 12.12 -3.76
CA MET A 518 0.40 11.13 -4.81
C MET A 518 1.64 10.26 -4.77
N GLN A 519 1.44 9.00 -4.48
CA GLN A 519 2.50 8.01 -4.40
C GLN A 519 2.59 7.20 -5.69
N PHE A 520 3.79 6.80 -6.03
CA PHE A 520 4.08 5.89 -7.13
C PHE A 520 4.94 4.73 -6.66
N ARG A 521 4.68 3.54 -7.15
CA ARG A 521 5.56 2.39 -6.96
C ARG A 521 5.46 1.39 -8.11
N CYS A 522 6.60 0.78 -8.42
CA CYS A 522 6.73 -0.47 -9.13
C CYS A 522 6.64 -1.59 -8.08
N PHE A 523 5.57 -2.38 -8.10
CA PHE A 523 5.47 -3.59 -7.29
C PHE A 523 5.97 -4.77 -8.11
N ASP A 524 7.11 -5.33 -7.75
CA ASP A 524 7.68 -6.50 -8.40
C ASP A 524 6.94 -7.80 -8.00
N GLU A 525 7.19 -8.89 -8.72
CA GLU A 525 6.59 -10.20 -8.46
C GLU A 525 6.81 -10.64 -7.01
N ALA A 526 8.00 -10.38 -6.48
CA ALA A 526 8.33 -10.77 -5.12
C ALA A 526 7.39 -10.09 -4.11
N ARG A 527 6.86 -8.91 -4.40
CA ARG A 527 5.97 -8.18 -3.50
C ARG A 527 4.59 -8.83 -3.33
N PHE A 528 4.17 -9.66 -4.26
CA PHE A 528 2.94 -10.44 -4.20
C PHE A 528 3.10 -11.78 -3.47
N ASN A 529 4.33 -12.12 -3.08
CA ASN A 529 4.60 -13.30 -2.28
C ASN A 529 4.71 -12.90 -0.79
N PRO A 530 4.23 -13.73 0.13
CA PRO A 530 4.44 -13.50 1.56
C PRO A 530 5.93 -13.44 1.86
N TYR A 531 6.37 -12.39 2.54
CA TYR A 531 7.75 -12.29 2.99
C TYR A 531 7.86 -12.83 4.42
N PRO A 532 8.53 -13.97 4.64
CA PRO A 532 8.93 -14.32 5.99
C PRO A 532 9.87 -13.23 6.53
N PRO A 533 9.80 -12.90 7.80
CA PRO A 533 10.69 -11.91 8.38
C PRO A 533 12.13 -12.43 8.35
N THR A 534 13.08 -11.50 8.28
CA THR A 534 14.49 -11.85 8.47
C THR A 534 14.99 -11.12 9.72
N ALA A 535 15.32 -11.88 10.76
CA ALA A 535 15.82 -11.34 12.01
C ALA A 535 17.29 -10.95 11.89
N GLU A 536 17.63 -9.73 12.29
CA GLU A 536 19.01 -9.26 12.39
C GLU A 536 19.08 -8.14 13.43
N TYR A 537 20.18 -8.04 14.16
CA TYR A 537 20.38 -6.95 15.10
C TYR A 537 21.87 -6.65 15.32
N ASP A 538 22.14 -5.47 15.82
CA ASP A 538 23.46 -5.08 16.33
C ASP A 538 23.35 -4.64 17.80
N TYR A 539 24.48 -4.51 18.50
CA TYR A 539 24.47 -4.11 19.89
C TYR A 539 25.69 -3.27 20.26
N THR A 540 25.51 -2.40 21.25
CA THR A 540 26.58 -1.53 21.76
C THR A 540 26.62 -1.62 23.29
N PRO A 541 27.62 -2.29 23.90
CA PRO A 541 27.82 -2.26 25.33
C PRO A 541 28.47 -0.94 25.78
N ASP A 542 28.10 -0.45 26.96
CA ASP A 542 28.74 0.75 27.53
C ASP A 542 30.13 0.47 28.16
N GLY A 543 30.50 -0.80 28.24
CA GLY A 543 31.82 -1.27 28.66
C GLY A 543 32.07 -1.28 30.17
N THR A 544 31.15 -0.77 31.01
CA THR A 544 31.39 -0.63 32.45
C THR A 544 30.21 -0.98 33.36
N THR A 545 29.00 -0.60 32.97
CA THR A 545 27.81 -0.76 33.83
C THR A 545 27.00 -2.02 33.55
N GLY A 546 27.38 -2.75 32.51
CA GLY A 546 26.62 -3.90 32.01
C GLY A 546 25.44 -3.49 31.15
N LEU A 547 25.23 -2.21 30.87
CA LEU A 547 24.21 -1.73 29.96
C LEU A 547 24.61 -2.04 28.53
N VAL A 548 23.67 -2.66 27.80
CA VAL A 548 23.77 -2.92 26.36
C VAL A 548 22.58 -2.33 25.66
N ASN A 549 22.80 -1.52 24.64
CA ASN A 549 21.77 -1.02 23.76
C ASN A 549 21.72 -1.92 22.51
N PHE A 550 20.55 -2.43 22.20
CA PHE A 550 20.31 -3.25 21.01
C PHE A 550 19.66 -2.42 19.92
N THR A 551 20.14 -2.59 18.71
CA THR A 551 19.58 -1.96 17.51
C THR A 551 19.02 -3.05 16.61
N ASN A 552 17.73 -3.08 16.42
CA ASN A 552 17.06 -3.99 15.53
C ASN A 552 17.32 -3.60 14.06
N LEU A 553 17.74 -4.57 13.27
CA LEU A 553 18.01 -4.45 11.84
C LEU A 553 17.13 -5.43 11.02
N SER A 554 16.17 -6.08 11.69
CA SER A 554 15.26 -7.02 11.02
C SER A 554 14.46 -6.33 9.93
N VAL A 555 14.19 -7.06 8.84
CA VAL A 555 13.35 -6.66 7.73
C VAL A 555 12.10 -7.53 7.71
N ASP A 556 11.01 -6.99 7.21
CA ASP A 556 9.73 -7.65 7.02
C ASP A 556 9.10 -8.22 8.32
N ALA A 557 9.35 -7.57 9.47
CA ALA A 557 8.86 -7.97 10.77
C ALA A 557 8.00 -6.87 11.43
N ASP A 558 6.86 -7.27 11.98
CA ASP A 558 5.89 -6.39 12.64
C ASP A 558 6.09 -6.36 14.16
N THR A 559 6.47 -7.50 14.74
CA THR A 559 6.67 -7.66 16.18
C THR A 559 8.00 -8.30 16.52
N TYR A 560 8.45 -8.12 17.76
CA TYR A 560 9.78 -8.54 18.21
C TYR A 560 9.71 -9.17 19.59
N SER A 561 10.51 -10.21 19.79
CA SER A 561 10.73 -10.83 21.12
C SER A 561 12.21 -11.04 21.35
N TRP A 562 12.73 -10.46 22.43
CA TRP A 562 14.11 -10.56 22.82
C TRP A 562 14.27 -11.48 24.05
N ASP A 563 15.23 -12.39 23.97
CA ASP A 563 15.77 -13.12 25.09
C ASP A 563 17.24 -12.69 25.28
N PHE A 564 17.56 -12.09 26.43
CA PHE A 564 18.90 -11.59 26.70
C PHE A 564 19.87 -12.67 27.25
N GLY A 565 19.41 -13.91 27.41
CA GLY A 565 20.23 -15.03 27.82
C GLY A 565 20.56 -15.07 29.32
N ASP A 566 20.05 -14.13 30.11
CA ASP A 566 20.17 -14.08 31.58
C ASP A 566 18.81 -14.28 32.30
N GLY A 567 17.75 -14.54 31.51
CA GLY A 567 16.36 -14.65 31.97
C GLY A 567 15.58 -13.33 31.81
N GLY A 568 16.21 -12.27 31.34
CA GLY A 568 15.56 -11.02 30.94
C GLY A 568 15.00 -11.13 29.52
N SER A 569 13.90 -10.41 29.24
CA SER A 569 13.27 -10.36 27.92
C SER A 569 12.69 -8.98 27.62
N SER A 570 12.37 -8.71 26.35
CA SER A 570 11.74 -7.46 25.91
C SER A 570 10.96 -7.68 24.61
N THR A 571 9.92 -6.89 24.38
CA THR A 571 9.20 -6.81 23.09
C THR A 571 9.44 -5.49 22.35
N ALA A 572 10.25 -4.59 22.92
CA ALA A 572 10.57 -3.32 22.29
C ALA A 572 11.40 -3.52 21.01
N LYS A 573 11.17 -2.70 19.99
CA LYS A 573 11.93 -2.74 18.71
C LYS A 573 13.44 -2.58 18.96
N ASN A 574 13.84 -1.61 19.77
CA ASN A 574 15.25 -1.31 20.11
C ASN A 574 15.41 -1.25 21.63
N PRO A 575 15.54 -2.41 22.31
CA PRO A 575 15.62 -2.42 23.77
C PRO A 575 17.00 -2.03 24.29
N ALA A 576 17.04 -1.65 25.55
CA ALA A 576 18.24 -1.57 26.36
C ALA A 576 18.12 -2.55 27.53
N HIS A 577 19.19 -3.31 27.81
CA HIS A 577 19.22 -4.28 28.89
C HIS A 577 20.47 -4.12 29.76
N VAL A 578 20.34 -4.38 31.06
CA VAL A 578 21.45 -4.28 32.03
C VAL A 578 21.77 -5.64 32.60
N TYR A 579 22.92 -6.17 32.27
CA TYR A 579 23.45 -7.41 32.83
C TYR A 579 24.02 -7.15 34.21
N ALA A 580 23.58 -7.94 35.20
CA ALA A 580 24.00 -7.78 36.59
C ALA A 580 25.41 -8.34 36.87
N THR A 581 25.91 -9.27 36.06
CA THR A 581 27.19 -9.94 36.19
C THR A 581 27.91 -10.04 34.86
N SER A 582 29.26 -10.07 34.94
CA SER A 582 30.06 -10.42 33.75
C SER A 582 29.80 -11.87 33.33
N GLY A 583 29.74 -12.10 32.03
CA GLY A 583 29.50 -13.43 31.49
C GLY A 583 29.32 -13.43 29.98
N VAL A 584 29.19 -14.61 29.45
CA VAL A 584 28.86 -14.85 28.06
C VAL A 584 27.39 -15.19 27.95
N PHE A 585 26.64 -14.38 27.23
CA PHE A 585 25.20 -14.52 27.09
C PHE A 585 24.85 -14.84 25.63
N ASN A 586 23.93 -15.76 25.42
CA ASN A 586 23.36 -16.00 24.09
C ASN A 586 22.10 -15.16 23.97
N VAL A 587 22.20 -14.06 23.26
CA VAL A 587 21.08 -13.14 23.05
C VAL A 587 20.38 -13.51 21.76
N CYS A 588 19.06 -13.69 21.81
CA CYS A 588 18.24 -14.03 20.67
C CYS A 588 17.17 -12.95 20.44
N LEU A 589 17.03 -12.55 19.21
CA LEU A 589 15.91 -11.78 18.70
C LEU A 589 15.05 -12.69 17.85
N THR A 590 13.78 -12.82 18.18
CA THR A 590 12.76 -13.37 17.28
C THR A 590 12.02 -12.20 16.65
N ALA A 591 12.07 -12.10 15.34
CA ALA A 591 11.32 -11.15 14.52
C ALA A 591 10.14 -11.88 13.90
N MET A 592 8.94 -11.35 14.00
CA MET A 592 7.70 -12.02 13.60
C MET A 592 6.87 -11.10 12.74
N ASN A 593 6.19 -11.68 11.76
CA ASN A 593 5.05 -11.10 11.08
C ASN A 593 3.93 -12.15 10.96
N LYS A 594 2.81 -11.82 10.32
CA LYS A 594 1.68 -12.76 10.19
C LYS A 594 1.98 -13.99 9.31
N TYR A 595 3.11 -14.03 8.62
CA TYR A 595 3.45 -15.14 7.71
C TYR A 595 4.42 -16.13 8.34
N ASP A 596 5.36 -15.67 9.18
CA ASP A 596 6.38 -16.54 9.78
C ASP A 596 7.14 -15.80 10.90
N ASP A 597 8.05 -16.51 11.56
CA ASP A 597 9.05 -15.95 12.46
C ASP A 597 10.47 -16.34 12.02
N ASP A 598 11.43 -15.46 12.29
CA ASP A 598 12.85 -15.74 12.14
C ASP A 598 13.61 -15.37 13.40
N ASN A 599 14.72 -16.05 13.63
CA ASN A 599 15.45 -15.96 14.88
C ASN A 599 16.94 -15.71 14.64
N ALA A 600 17.44 -14.58 15.12
CA ALA A 600 18.86 -14.24 15.12
C ALA A 600 19.44 -14.32 16.53
N CYS A 601 20.42 -15.21 16.75
CA CYS A 601 21.10 -15.32 18.02
C CYS A 601 22.59 -14.94 17.90
N LYS A 602 23.07 -14.09 18.81
CA LYS A 602 24.48 -13.73 18.91
C LYS A 602 25.00 -13.99 20.31
N VAL A 603 26.19 -14.57 20.39
CA VAL A 603 26.90 -14.74 21.65
C VAL A 603 27.66 -13.48 21.98
N ILE A 604 27.31 -12.84 23.08
CA ILE A 604 27.92 -11.57 23.52
C ILE A 604 28.68 -11.79 24.84
N ASP A 605 29.88 -11.21 24.91
CA ASP A 605 30.71 -11.23 26.13
C ASP A 605 30.57 -9.89 26.85
N ILE A 606 29.94 -9.90 28.00
CA ILE A 606 29.66 -8.75 28.82
C ILE A 606 30.62 -8.70 30.01
N THR A 607 31.32 -7.59 30.10
CA THR A 607 32.16 -7.29 31.26
C THR A 607 31.49 -6.21 32.10
N VAL A 608 31.02 -6.58 33.28
CA VAL A 608 30.57 -5.64 34.31
C VAL A 608 31.71 -5.39 35.26
N GLY A 609 32.29 -4.20 35.21
CA GLY A 609 33.42 -3.87 36.04
C GLY A 609 33.18 -2.62 36.89
N VAL A 610 33.34 -2.75 38.18
CA VAL A 610 33.37 -1.58 39.09
C VAL A 610 34.78 -1.03 39.14
N VAL A 611 34.96 0.20 38.72
CA VAL A 611 36.24 0.90 38.95
C VAL A 611 36.46 1.07 40.45
N ASP A 612 37.45 0.39 40.97
CA ASP A 612 37.80 0.47 42.41
C ASP A 612 38.68 1.71 42.65
N TYR A 613 38.09 2.70 43.30
CA TYR A 613 38.80 3.96 43.62
C TYR A 613 39.95 3.69 44.59
N ALA A 614 39.78 2.77 45.56
CA ALA A 614 40.84 2.44 46.53
C ALA A 614 42.01 1.73 45.85
N LEU A 615 41.73 0.78 44.94
CA LEU A 615 42.74 0.16 44.08
C LEU A 615 43.42 1.18 43.16
N GLY A 616 42.67 2.14 42.65
CA GLY A 616 43.19 3.23 41.83
C GLY A 616 44.16 4.17 42.56
N GLN A 617 43.90 4.47 43.82
CA GLN A 617 44.83 5.25 44.68
C GLN A 617 46.08 4.44 45.08
N ALA A 618 45.95 3.12 45.21
CA ALA A 618 47.03 2.24 45.56
C ALA A 618 47.96 1.86 44.40
N LEU A 619 47.50 2.04 43.16
CA LEU A 619 48.20 1.65 41.93
C LEU A 619 49.23 2.68 41.51
N SER A 620 50.49 2.24 41.38
CA SER A 620 51.61 2.93 40.80
C SER A 620 52.16 2.17 39.59
N VAL A 621 52.45 2.86 38.51
CA VAL A 621 53.01 2.24 37.30
C VAL A 621 54.20 3.09 36.84
N TYR A 622 55.38 2.49 36.80
CA TYR A 622 56.63 3.19 36.49
C TYR A 622 57.71 2.24 35.90
N PRO A 623 58.70 2.78 35.18
CA PRO A 623 58.77 4.16 34.70
C PRO A 623 57.76 4.38 33.54
N THR A 624 57.34 5.63 33.38
CA THR A 624 56.59 6.05 32.19
C THR A 624 57.18 7.42 31.75
N PRO A 625 57.83 7.53 30.57
CA PRO A 625 57.98 6.49 29.52
C PRO A 625 58.86 5.31 29.96
N ALA A 626 58.46 4.10 29.49
CA ALA A 626 59.21 2.87 29.64
C ALA A 626 59.96 2.52 28.34
N SER A 627 61.19 1.96 28.47
CA SER A 627 61.97 1.51 27.29
C SER A 627 62.25 0.01 27.28
N THR A 628 62.31 -0.61 28.43
CA THR A 628 62.58 -2.05 28.57
C THR A 628 61.56 -2.77 29.45
N ASN A 629 61.29 -2.23 30.61
CA ASN A 629 60.35 -2.82 31.57
C ASN A 629 59.45 -1.74 32.15
N VAL A 630 58.25 -2.14 32.54
CA VAL A 630 57.33 -1.33 33.35
C VAL A 630 56.94 -2.12 34.59
N THR A 631 57.06 -1.49 35.76
CA THR A 631 56.64 -2.05 37.04
C THR A 631 55.23 -1.56 37.34
N VAL A 632 54.35 -2.53 37.65
CA VAL A 632 53.01 -2.28 38.18
C VAL A 632 53.03 -2.67 39.65
N GLU A 633 52.82 -1.71 40.53
CA GLU A 633 52.85 -1.87 41.97
C GLU A 633 51.55 -1.41 42.60
N VAL A 634 50.99 -2.21 43.50
CA VAL A 634 49.81 -1.87 44.26
C VAL A 634 50.11 -1.93 45.73
N ASN A 635 50.06 -0.78 46.39
CA ASN A 635 50.34 -0.62 47.81
C ASN A 635 49.06 -0.92 48.63
N GLY A 636 49.10 -1.95 49.47
CA GLY A 636 47.99 -2.40 50.31
C GLY A 636 47.71 -3.87 50.17
N ASN A 637 46.70 -4.35 50.94
CA ASN A 637 46.29 -5.75 50.87
C ASN A 637 45.01 -5.93 50.06
N PHE A 638 45.18 -6.15 48.77
CA PHE A 638 44.09 -6.40 47.84
C PHE A 638 43.99 -7.88 47.43
N GLY A 639 44.71 -8.77 48.05
CA GLY A 639 44.76 -10.18 47.66
C GLY A 639 45.48 -10.41 46.34
N THR A 640 45.10 -11.46 45.63
CA THR A 640 45.65 -11.72 44.30
C THR A 640 45.05 -10.76 43.28
N LEU A 641 45.96 -10.08 42.55
CA LEU A 641 45.63 -9.12 41.48
C LEU A 641 46.02 -9.73 40.13
N TYR A 642 45.38 -9.24 39.09
CA TYR A 642 45.65 -9.56 37.68
C TYR A 642 45.98 -8.28 36.94
N ALA A 643 47.03 -8.28 36.16
CA ALA A 643 47.40 -7.14 35.32
C ALA A 643 47.50 -7.54 33.86
N GLU A 644 47.01 -6.69 33.01
CA GLU A 644 46.96 -6.81 31.54
C GLU A 644 47.37 -5.49 30.89
N VAL A 645 47.96 -5.55 29.68
CA VAL A 645 48.30 -4.34 28.92
C VAL A 645 47.64 -4.35 27.59
N TYR A 646 47.00 -3.22 27.25
CA TYR A 646 46.23 -2.99 25.99
C TYR A 646 46.89 -1.89 25.17
N ASN A 647 46.82 -2.02 23.83
CA ASN A 647 47.20 -0.93 22.93
C ASN A 647 46.05 0.10 22.79
N ALA A 648 46.29 1.15 21.98
CA ALA A 648 45.29 2.20 21.74
C ALA A 648 44.03 1.75 20.97
N LEU A 649 44.05 0.57 20.36
CA LEU A 649 42.90 -0.05 19.67
C LEU A 649 42.09 -0.95 20.60
N GLY A 650 42.49 -1.10 21.88
CA GLY A 650 41.86 -1.98 22.84
C GLY A 650 42.29 -3.46 22.74
N GLU A 651 43.29 -3.78 21.90
CA GLU A 651 43.83 -5.13 21.81
C GLU A 651 44.76 -5.41 22.98
N ARG A 652 44.62 -6.59 23.59
CA ARG A 652 45.48 -7.03 24.67
C ARG A 652 46.86 -7.46 24.13
N VAL A 653 47.89 -6.69 24.43
CA VAL A 653 49.26 -6.90 23.94
C VAL A 653 50.17 -7.62 24.94
N ILE A 654 49.82 -7.65 26.24
CA ILE A 654 50.45 -8.48 27.27
C ILE A 654 49.35 -9.20 28.00
N ASN A 655 49.49 -10.54 28.09
CA ASN A 655 48.52 -11.43 28.71
C ASN A 655 48.42 -11.22 30.22
N THR A 656 47.30 -11.62 30.76
CA THR A 656 46.97 -11.61 32.18
C THR A 656 48.08 -12.28 33.02
N THR A 657 48.62 -11.52 33.99
CA THR A 657 49.58 -12.02 34.95
C THR A 657 49.06 -11.84 36.36
N ALA A 658 48.94 -12.94 37.11
CA ALA A 658 48.58 -12.88 38.53
C ALA A 658 49.78 -12.40 39.38
N PHE A 659 49.54 -11.46 40.30
CA PHE A 659 50.56 -10.95 41.18
C PHE A 659 50.02 -10.54 42.54
N ASN A 660 50.93 -10.31 43.48
CA ASN A 660 50.60 -9.79 44.78
C ASN A 660 51.66 -8.72 45.12
N GLY A 661 51.24 -7.47 45.31
CA GLY A 661 52.08 -6.32 45.53
C GLY A 661 52.66 -5.71 44.26
N SER A 662 53.50 -6.40 43.50
CA SER A 662 54.08 -5.86 42.28
C SER A 662 54.35 -6.91 41.21
N VAL A 663 54.33 -6.47 39.92
CA VAL A 663 54.70 -7.26 38.75
C VAL A 663 55.46 -6.40 37.75
N ASN A 664 56.42 -7.00 37.02
CA ASN A 664 57.17 -6.35 35.96
C ASN A 664 56.75 -6.92 34.60
N PHE A 665 56.51 -6.03 33.67
CA PHE A 665 56.26 -6.38 32.28
C PHE A 665 57.43 -5.94 31.40
N ASP A 666 57.94 -6.86 30.59
CA ASP A 666 58.87 -6.56 29.51
C ASP A 666 58.09 -5.88 28.35
N VAL A 667 58.41 -4.66 28.03
CA VAL A 667 57.80 -3.86 26.97
C VAL A 667 58.70 -3.71 25.76
N THR A 668 59.84 -4.41 25.71
CA THR A 668 60.82 -4.31 24.61
C THR A 668 60.26 -4.71 23.26
N ALA A 669 59.25 -5.62 23.24
CA ALA A 669 58.56 -6.06 22.04
C ALA A 669 57.46 -5.11 21.58
N LEU A 670 57.00 -4.16 22.40
CA LEU A 670 55.99 -3.20 22.08
C LEU A 670 56.51 -2.06 21.21
N SER A 671 55.75 -1.55 20.31
CA SER A 671 56.06 -0.34 19.54
C SER A 671 56.05 0.90 20.43
N ALA A 672 56.79 1.95 20.07
CA ALA A 672 56.68 3.23 20.76
C ALA A 672 55.24 3.77 20.62
N GLY A 673 54.64 4.16 21.76
CA GLY A 673 53.23 4.60 21.79
C GLY A 673 52.63 4.56 23.19
N ASN A 674 51.35 4.88 23.27
CA ASN A 674 50.56 4.83 24.51
C ASN A 674 49.88 3.50 24.67
N TYR A 675 49.86 2.96 25.88
CA TYR A 675 49.25 1.71 26.28
C TYR A 675 48.47 1.92 27.58
N ILE A 676 47.51 1.02 27.86
CA ILE A 676 46.73 1.02 29.09
C ILE A 676 47.09 -0.24 29.87
N VAL A 677 47.52 -0.06 31.11
CA VAL A 677 47.67 -1.13 32.08
C VAL A 677 46.38 -1.22 32.88
N LYS A 678 45.68 -2.33 32.81
CA LYS A 678 44.50 -2.66 33.61
C LYS A 678 44.91 -3.61 34.73
N VAL A 679 44.53 -3.28 35.97
CA VAL A 679 44.73 -4.15 37.16
C VAL A 679 43.37 -4.48 37.75
N ALA A 680 43.11 -5.74 37.97
CA ALA A 680 41.83 -6.23 38.48
C ALA A 680 42.03 -7.17 39.70
N THR A 681 41.07 -7.16 40.59
CA THR A 681 40.95 -8.11 41.73
C THR A 681 40.21 -9.38 41.27
N VAL A 682 40.25 -10.44 42.09
CA VAL A 682 39.53 -11.71 41.80
C VAL A 682 38.05 -11.54 41.72
N ASP A 683 37.45 -10.56 42.41
CA ASP A 683 36.01 -10.26 42.43
C ASP A 683 35.59 -9.25 41.30
N GLY A 684 36.47 -9.02 40.32
CA GLY A 684 36.15 -8.26 39.11
C GLY A 684 36.28 -6.72 39.22
N LYS A 685 36.61 -6.20 40.41
CA LYS A 685 36.91 -4.75 40.52
C LYS A 685 38.24 -4.46 39.85
N TYR A 686 38.31 -3.31 39.16
CA TYR A 686 39.53 -2.95 38.42
C TYR A 686 39.88 -1.46 38.51
N THR A 687 41.08 -1.18 38.09
CA THR A 687 41.57 0.18 37.81
C THR A 687 42.53 0.15 36.63
N SER A 688 42.79 1.27 36.04
CA SER A 688 43.73 1.38 34.91
C SER A 688 44.63 2.60 35.00
N ARG A 689 45.82 2.49 34.38
CA ARG A 689 46.76 3.59 34.17
C ARG A 689 47.31 3.58 32.78
N GLN A 690 47.44 4.76 32.22
CA GLN A 690 48.09 4.92 30.92
C GLN A 690 49.62 4.94 31.14
N ILE A 691 50.33 4.26 30.26
CA ILE A 691 51.80 4.29 30.17
C ILE A 691 52.21 4.70 28.75
N SER A 692 53.42 5.25 28.67
CA SER A 692 54.06 5.54 27.38
C SER A 692 55.29 4.63 27.22
N VAL A 693 55.39 3.99 26.05
CA VAL A 693 56.59 3.20 25.68
C VAL A 693 57.42 4.02 24.71
N SER A 694 58.70 4.15 25.00
CA SER A 694 59.69 4.86 24.15
C SER A 694 60.81 3.90 23.75
N LYS A 695 61.28 3.97 22.52
CA LYS A 695 62.46 3.24 22.01
C LYS A 695 63.63 4.15 21.92
#